data_99dc9c22a235b2114fb3ccc647afd840
#
_entry.id   99dc9c22a235b2114fb3ccc647afd840
#
_cell.length_a   1.000
_cell.length_b   1.000
_cell.length_c   1.000
_cell.angle_alpha   90.00
_cell.angle_beta   90.00
_cell.angle_gamma   90.00
#
_symmetry.space_group_name_H-M   'P 1'
#
loop_
_entity.id
_entity.type
_entity.pdbx_description
1 polymer ?
#
loop_
_entity_poly.entity_id
_entity_poly.type
_entity_poly.pdbx_seq_one_letter_code
_entity_poly.pdbx_strand_id
1 'polypeptide(L)'
;MKLIFAALAVAFSALSGALAADCDVPASVCFSDQTGAMDLVAAGTPATVLTDADADKAVLRVANDFALDLERVSGKAAKVVTDQSAATGPLVIIGVAGQSALIDGLAAAGKIDLDAVNGGWEAYSITVVENPYPDVPAALVIAGADRRGAIFGTYEMSEEMGVSPWHYFADVPTEQRTDVFVTAGMRQDQPVVKYRGFFINDEDPALGGWAREQFGGVNADMYEHVFELLLRLQGNYIWPAMWGKALYDDDPRSGQLAQDMGIVVGTSHHEPLMRAHVEWGRHGDGEWNFDTNAEGLEAFWRDGMERSKDFDKVVTVGMRGDGDEAMSEDTAIGLLEKVVASQREIIADVTGAPAAETPQVWALYKEVQDYYDQGMSVPDDVTLLFADDNWGQNRRLPTQDLDREGGFGVYYHFDYVGAPRSYKWTNTNQIEKTWQQMDLAYRRGVEDIWIVNVGDIKPMEYPLDFFMAQAWDPEEMTLQELAAFPQDWAAETFGDQHGAAIADLVTRYSRYAARRKPEFINAESWPIGEIGKKSLTVGEFGTYTEQWHDLVVDMEKVKAKLRDDQMSAYYQLVEYPIASMANIYDLYHAVAWNRALAKADDARANYFADLAEAAFKKDAALAYAYHALEDGKWIHMMAQPNIGYTDWRGPEQDVMPEVTRVDGKTPKSVTFKGAVAPSKIVINADDYDRMEGNDDLRWSKIAHLGSAGEGAMIVVPQGMPSTTQEDGIRLEYDVDIKEAGDLTIGVRMSPTLDTRGTDGNKIGISLDDGPLQVLNLDLIPHCCGPQTQQQVDWDKAVTDNGFTLTAAFDGVSAGKHTVKLWRLDDNVIVEKLSIATN
;
A
#
# COMPACT_ATOMS: atom_id res chain seq x y z
N MET A 1 45.56 20.47 4.75
CA MET A 1 44.95 21.61 4.05
C MET A 1 43.51 21.16 3.84
N LYS A 2 42.65 21.53 4.75
CA LYS A 2 41.25 21.12 4.78
C LYS A 2 40.44 22.01 3.83
N LEU A 3 39.91 21.46 2.77
CA LEU A 3 38.90 22.13 1.95
C LEU A 3 37.53 21.87 2.62
N ILE A 4 36.97 22.94 3.12
CA ILE A 4 35.60 23.01 3.61
C ILE A 4 34.71 23.18 2.36
N PHE A 5 33.99 22.17 1.96
CA PHE A 5 32.84 22.33 1.09
C PHE A 5 31.65 22.72 1.99
N ALA A 6 31.26 23.97 1.87
CA ALA A 6 29.96 24.39 2.37
C ALA A 6 28.91 23.91 1.37
N ALA A 7 28.24 22.83 1.68
CA ALA A 7 26.97 22.46 1.04
C ALA A 7 25.94 23.49 1.51
N LEU A 8 25.45 24.32 0.61
CA LEU A 8 24.18 25.01 0.78
C LEU A 8 23.12 23.91 0.66
N ALA A 9 22.63 23.44 1.77
CA ALA A 9 21.36 22.71 1.80
C ALA A 9 20.27 23.76 1.56
N VAL A 10 19.79 23.85 0.35
CA VAL A 10 18.49 24.44 0.05
C VAL A 10 17.49 23.35 0.49
N ALA A 11 16.90 23.53 1.65
CA ALA A 11 15.76 22.73 2.08
C ALA A 11 14.61 23.09 1.14
N PHE A 12 14.40 22.30 0.12
CA PHE A 12 13.12 22.21 -0.56
C PHE A 12 12.25 21.28 0.31
N SER A 13 11.36 21.85 1.07
CA SER A 13 10.20 21.16 1.54
C SER A 13 9.32 20.89 0.33
N ALA A 14 9.38 19.69 -0.23
CA ALA A 14 8.32 19.16 -1.04
C ALA A 14 7.13 18.95 -0.10
N LEU A 15 6.32 19.99 0.03
CA LEU A 15 4.99 19.89 0.54
C LEU A 15 4.15 19.21 -0.56
N SER A 16 3.90 17.93 -0.43
CA SER A 16 2.64 17.36 -0.89
C SER A 16 1.54 17.94 0.02
N GLY A 17 1.39 19.26 -0.04
CA GLY A 17 0.35 19.98 0.63
C GLY A 17 -0.82 20.04 -0.30
N ALA A 18 -2.00 19.72 0.22
CA ALA A 18 -3.28 20.01 -0.35
C ALA A 18 -3.27 21.25 -1.26
N LEU A 19 -4.01 21.19 -2.36
CA LEU A 19 -4.16 22.21 -3.40
C LEU A 19 -4.63 23.60 -2.92
N ALA A 20 -4.01 24.17 -1.90
CA ALA A 20 -3.69 25.56 -1.90
C ALA A 20 -2.47 25.67 -2.80
N ALA A 21 -2.64 25.92 -4.09
CA ALA A 21 -1.56 26.07 -5.04
C ALA A 21 -0.50 26.95 -4.38
N ASP A 22 0.65 26.35 -4.04
CA ASP A 22 1.72 27.09 -3.38
C ASP A 22 2.39 27.97 -4.44
N CYS A 23 1.79 29.16 -4.61
CA CYS A 23 2.28 30.12 -5.60
C CYS A 23 3.72 30.57 -5.32
N ASP A 24 4.36 30.06 -4.27
CA ASP A 24 5.75 30.33 -3.91
C ASP A 24 6.73 29.27 -4.47
N VAL A 25 6.23 28.10 -4.93
CA VAL A 25 7.04 27.05 -5.54
C VAL A 25 7.31 27.37 -7.02
N PRO A 26 8.57 27.30 -7.49
CA PRO A 26 8.88 27.53 -8.90
C PRO A 26 8.29 26.48 -9.84
N ALA A 27 7.81 26.92 -11.00
CA ALA A 27 7.25 26.05 -12.04
C ALA A 27 6.15 25.11 -11.55
N SER A 28 5.33 25.56 -10.58
CA SER A 28 4.17 24.88 -10.05
C SER A 28 2.88 25.54 -10.49
N VAL A 29 1.79 24.77 -10.51
CA VAL A 29 0.45 25.28 -10.79
C VAL A 29 0.01 26.26 -9.70
N CYS A 30 -0.65 27.33 -10.12
CA CYS A 30 -1.18 28.35 -9.23
C CYS A 30 -2.55 28.82 -9.72
N PHE A 31 -3.51 29.04 -8.80
CA PHE A 31 -4.86 29.48 -9.13
C PHE A 31 -5.08 30.99 -8.91
N SER A 32 -3.99 31.73 -8.67
CA SER A 32 -3.98 33.19 -8.60
C SER A 32 -2.89 33.76 -9.49
N ASP A 33 -3.18 34.87 -10.18
CA ASP A 33 -2.22 35.56 -11.05
C ASP A 33 -1.02 36.05 -10.24
N GLN A 34 0.17 35.61 -10.64
CA GLN A 34 1.45 35.98 -10.05
C GLN A 34 2.33 36.69 -11.08
N THR A 35 3.17 37.60 -10.61
CA THR A 35 4.12 38.32 -11.48
C THR A 35 5.09 37.33 -12.14
N GLY A 36 5.03 37.24 -13.46
CA GLY A 36 5.90 36.36 -14.25
C GLY A 36 5.35 34.93 -14.41
N ALA A 37 4.17 34.64 -13.88
CA ALA A 37 3.52 33.37 -14.12
C ALA A 37 3.04 33.25 -15.58
N MET A 38 2.98 32.04 -16.07
CA MET A 38 2.46 31.69 -17.39
C MET A 38 1.00 31.30 -17.27
N ASP A 39 0.16 31.79 -18.18
CA ASP A 39 -1.23 31.33 -18.34
C ASP A 39 -1.25 29.90 -18.90
N LEU A 40 -1.65 28.92 -18.11
CA LEU A 40 -1.89 27.55 -18.56
C LEU A 40 -3.33 27.39 -19.08
N VAL A 41 -4.29 28.05 -18.39
CA VAL A 41 -5.65 28.28 -18.84
C VAL A 41 -5.97 29.75 -18.63
N ALA A 42 -6.41 30.45 -19.68
CA ALA A 42 -6.81 31.88 -19.62
C ALA A 42 -8.22 32.07 -20.11
N ALA A 43 -9.09 32.64 -19.26
CA ALA A 43 -10.53 32.82 -19.57
C ALA A 43 -11.18 31.54 -20.14
N GLY A 44 -10.88 30.42 -19.55
CA GLY A 44 -11.31 29.08 -19.94
C GLY A 44 -10.76 28.63 -21.31
N THR A 45 -9.67 29.18 -21.78
CA THR A 45 -8.97 28.72 -22.99
C THR A 45 -7.64 28.08 -22.61
N PRO A 46 -7.46 26.75 -22.81
CA PRO A 46 -6.25 26.06 -22.45
C PRO A 46 -5.09 26.40 -23.39
N ALA A 47 -3.87 26.26 -22.89
CA ALA A 47 -2.63 26.32 -23.68
C ALA A 47 -2.61 25.23 -24.77
N THR A 48 -1.81 25.44 -25.81
CA THR A 48 -1.59 24.43 -26.84
C THR A 48 -0.45 23.51 -26.43
N VAL A 49 -0.62 22.20 -26.52
CA VAL A 49 0.41 21.20 -26.26
C VAL A 49 1.21 20.99 -27.55
N LEU A 50 2.53 21.07 -27.46
CA LEU A 50 3.48 20.89 -28.56
C LEU A 50 4.46 19.77 -28.20
N THR A 51 4.63 18.79 -29.10
CA THR A 51 5.64 17.73 -29.02
C THR A 51 6.19 17.44 -30.42
N ASP A 52 7.30 16.70 -30.53
CA ASP A 52 7.84 16.32 -31.83
C ASP A 52 6.94 15.26 -32.53
N ALA A 53 6.87 15.33 -33.87
CA ALA A 53 6.04 14.40 -34.66
C ALA A 53 6.55 12.95 -34.63
N ASP A 54 7.82 12.77 -34.35
CA ASP A 54 8.56 11.51 -34.25
C ASP A 54 8.94 11.15 -32.79
N ALA A 55 8.31 11.82 -31.81
CA ALA A 55 8.48 11.48 -30.42
C ALA A 55 8.09 10.03 -30.13
N ASP A 56 8.65 9.44 -29.06
CA ASP A 56 8.22 8.14 -28.56
C ASP A 56 6.72 8.09 -28.38
N LYS A 57 6.11 6.94 -28.64
CA LYS A 57 4.66 6.76 -28.55
C LYS A 57 4.10 7.08 -27.17
N ALA A 58 4.86 6.78 -26.11
CA ALA A 58 4.49 7.09 -24.74
C ALA A 58 4.46 8.61 -24.50
N VAL A 59 5.40 9.35 -25.10
CA VAL A 59 5.42 10.83 -25.05
C VAL A 59 4.27 11.42 -25.85
N LEU A 60 3.97 10.89 -27.04
CA LEU A 60 2.79 11.30 -27.81
C LEU A 60 1.49 11.01 -27.06
N ARG A 61 1.42 9.86 -26.36
CA ARG A 61 0.27 9.48 -25.52
C ARG A 61 0.08 10.47 -24.38
N VAL A 62 1.10 10.72 -23.56
CA VAL A 62 0.96 11.61 -22.40
C VAL A 62 0.68 13.05 -22.81
N ALA A 63 1.17 13.51 -23.97
CA ALA A 63 0.81 14.82 -24.53
C ALA A 63 -0.70 14.92 -24.84
N ASN A 64 -1.32 13.83 -25.34
CA ASN A 64 -2.76 13.78 -25.54
C ASN A 64 -3.53 13.68 -24.22
N ASP A 65 -3.04 12.89 -23.27
CA ASP A 65 -3.65 12.77 -21.93
C ASP A 65 -3.63 14.12 -21.21
N PHE A 66 -2.52 14.87 -21.30
CA PHE A 66 -2.43 16.23 -20.76
C PHE A 66 -3.41 17.21 -21.41
N ALA A 67 -3.63 17.09 -22.72
CA ALA A 67 -4.63 17.89 -23.43
C ALA A 67 -6.06 17.54 -22.97
N LEU A 68 -6.35 16.27 -22.68
CA LEU A 68 -7.61 15.85 -22.07
C LEU A 68 -7.75 16.36 -20.64
N ASP A 69 -6.67 16.40 -19.87
CA ASP A 69 -6.67 16.95 -18.52
C ASP A 69 -6.91 18.47 -18.54
N LEU A 70 -6.30 19.19 -19.46
CA LEU A 70 -6.61 20.61 -19.70
C LEU A 70 -8.09 20.81 -20.09
N GLU A 71 -8.67 19.89 -20.86
CA GLU A 71 -10.12 19.92 -21.17
C GLU A 71 -10.97 19.67 -19.93
N ARG A 72 -10.62 18.70 -19.08
CA ARG A 72 -11.32 18.44 -17.80
C ARG A 72 -11.34 19.68 -16.92
N VAL A 73 -10.20 20.36 -16.80
CA VAL A 73 -10.03 21.55 -15.97
C VAL A 73 -10.70 22.78 -16.59
N SER A 74 -10.55 23.03 -17.90
CA SER A 74 -11.02 24.26 -18.53
C SER A 74 -12.45 24.18 -19.09
N GLY A 75 -12.98 22.96 -19.26
CA GLY A 75 -14.23 22.68 -19.96
C GLY A 75 -14.13 22.89 -21.50
N LYS A 76 -12.92 23.05 -22.05
CA LYS A 76 -12.69 23.24 -23.50
C LYS A 76 -11.53 22.36 -23.98
N ALA A 77 -11.71 21.76 -25.17
CA ALA A 77 -10.68 20.94 -25.78
C ALA A 77 -9.35 21.69 -25.99
N ALA A 78 -8.26 21.18 -25.50
CA ALA A 78 -6.92 21.65 -25.80
C ALA A 78 -6.43 21.06 -27.14
N LYS A 79 -5.49 21.74 -27.78
CA LYS A 79 -4.92 21.27 -29.04
C LYS A 79 -3.58 20.62 -28.80
N VAL A 80 -3.36 19.44 -29.41
CA VAL A 80 -2.03 18.86 -29.54
C VAL A 80 -1.53 19.13 -30.94
N VAL A 81 -0.33 19.70 -31.08
CA VAL A 81 0.33 19.98 -32.35
C VAL A 81 1.75 19.41 -32.34
N THR A 82 2.19 19.00 -33.52
CA THR A 82 3.56 18.49 -33.72
C THR A 82 4.41 19.37 -34.66
N ASP A 83 3.81 20.46 -35.14
CA ASP A 83 4.52 21.45 -35.97
C ASP A 83 4.58 22.77 -35.21
N GLN A 84 5.80 23.21 -34.88
CA GLN A 84 6.06 24.45 -34.18
C GLN A 84 5.41 25.67 -34.89
N SER A 85 5.30 25.65 -36.21
CA SER A 85 4.67 26.75 -36.97
C SER A 85 3.16 26.87 -36.75
N ALA A 86 2.52 25.81 -36.25
CA ALA A 86 1.10 25.79 -35.87
C ALA A 86 0.88 26.20 -34.39
N ALA A 87 1.93 26.33 -33.62
CA ALA A 87 1.88 26.68 -32.21
C ALA A 87 1.71 28.19 -32.01
N THR A 88 0.66 28.61 -31.31
CA THR A 88 0.35 30.02 -31.05
C THR A 88 -0.18 30.20 -29.63
N GLY A 89 0.14 31.34 -29.00
CA GLY A 89 -0.25 31.65 -27.64
C GLY A 89 0.66 30.94 -26.63
N PRO A 90 0.22 30.78 -25.35
CA PRO A 90 0.92 29.98 -24.36
C PRO A 90 1.03 28.52 -24.80
N LEU A 91 2.20 27.89 -24.57
CA LEU A 91 2.47 26.52 -24.98
C LEU A 91 2.82 25.63 -23.79
N VAL A 92 2.52 24.35 -23.91
CA VAL A 92 3.15 23.29 -23.13
C VAL A 92 4.00 22.46 -24.07
N ILE A 93 5.30 22.37 -23.83
CA ILE A 93 6.25 21.65 -24.67
C ILE A 93 6.72 20.42 -23.91
N ILE A 94 6.47 19.23 -24.47
CA ILE A 94 6.79 17.95 -23.83
C ILE A 94 7.77 17.19 -24.72
N GLY A 95 8.89 16.70 -24.15
CA GLY A 95 9.86 15.93 -24.91
C GLY A 95 10.98 15.33 -24.04
N VAL A 96 11.83 14.55 -24.71
CA VAL A 96 12.95 13.83 -24.08
C VAL A 96 14.27 14.50 -24.48
N ALA A 97 15.11 14.79 -23.52
CA ALA A 97 16.45 15.37 -23.74
C ALA A 97 17.30 14.46 -24.65
N GLY A 98 17.96 15.05 -25.65
CA GLY A 98 18.74 14.31 -26.63
C GLY A 98 17.95 13.54 -27.71
N GLN A 99 16.60 13.56 -27.64
CA GLN A 99 15.72 12.92 -28.62
C GLN A 99 14.70 13.89 -29.22
N SER A 100 14.37 14.97 -28.53
CA SER A 100 13.43 16.01 -28.93
C SER A 100 14.15 17.22 -29.53
N ALA A 101 13.89 17.49 -30.80
CA ALA A 101 14.44 18.69 -31.46
C ALA A 101 13.95 19.99 -30.80
N LEU A 102 12.74 19.99 -30.23
CA LEU A 102 12.17 21.13 -29.51
C LEU A 102 12.94 21.38 -28.21
N ILE A 103 13.14 20.37 -27.40
CA ILE A 103 13.87 20.45 -26.11
C ILE A 103 15.33 20.83 -26.34
N ASP A 104 16.04 20.12 -27.23
CA ASP A 104 17.45 20.34 -27.52
C ASP A 104 17.67 21.73 -28.14
N GLY A 105 16.72 22.21 -28.93
CA GLY A 105 16.75 23.56 -29.50
C GLY A 105 16.65 24.66 -28.45
N LEU A 106 15.78 24.48 -27.43
CA LEU A 106 15.66 25.41 -26.30
C LEU A 106 16.91 25.41 -25.41
N ALA A 107 17.45 24.22 -25.15
CA ALA A 107 18.71 24.06 -24.39
C ALA A 107 19.90 24.71 -25.13
N ALA A 108 20.05 24.46 -26.43
CA ALA A 108 21.08 25.08 -27.25
C ALA A 108 20.98 26.62 -27.32
N ALA A 109 19.76 27.14 -27.21
CA ALA A 109 19.50 28.57 -27.13
C ALA A 109 19.73 29.14 -25.70
N GLY A 110 20.09 28.32 -24.72
CA GLY A 110 20.31 28.70 -23.32
C GLY A 110 19.02 29.12 -22.60
N LYS A 111 17.86 28.56 -23.00
CA LYS A 111 16.55 28.89 -22.44
C LYS A 111 16.11 27.92 -21.36
N ILE A 112 16.62 26.70 -21.38
CA ILE A 112 16.42 25.66 -20.37
C ILE A 112 17.78 25.03 -20.02
N ASP A 113 17.87 24.49 -18.81
CA ASP A 113 19.03 23.72 -18.34
C ASP A 113 18.62 22.24 -18.26
N LEU A 114 19.43 21.39 -18.90
CA LEU A 114 19.22 19.95 -18.92
C LEU A 114 20.26 19.19 -18.09
N ASP A 115 21.22 19.87 -17.45
CA ASP A 115 22.31 19.21 -16.73
C ASP A 115 21.78 18.28 -15.61
N ALA A 116 20.67 18.64 -15.02
CA ALA A 116 20.04 17.89 -13.93
C ALA A 116 19.28 16.64 -14.37
N VAL A 117 18.80 16.59 -15.62
CA VAL A 117 18.04 15.43 -16.13
C VAL A 117 18.94 14.51 -16.97
N ASN A 118 20.06 15.00 -17.47
CA ASN A 118 20.97 14.23 -18.32
C ASN A 118 21.59 13.05 -17.56
N GLY A 119 21.21 11.83 -17.96
CA GLY A 119 21.69 10.58 -17.38
C GLY A 119 20.98 10.14 -16.09
N GLY A 120 19.95 10.87 -15.64
CA GLY A 120 19.07 10.44 -14.56
C GLY A 120 18.13 9.31 -15.01
N TRP A 121 17.76 8.45 -14.10
CA TRP A 121 16.73 7.43 -14.32
C TRP A 121 15.35 8.07 -14.13
N GLU A 122 14.56 8.13 -15.20
CA GLU A 122 13.20 8.70 -15.18
C GLU A 122 13.11 10.15 -14.62
N ALA A 123 14.25 10.85 -14.62
CA ALA A 123 14.32 12.23 -14.16
C ALA A 123 13.60 13.18 -15.13
N TYR A 124 13.05 14.26 -14.59
CA TYR A 124 12.44 15.31 -15.39
C TYR A 124 12.76 16.71 -14.85
N SER A 125 12.63 17.70 -15.72
CA SER A 125 12.60 19.11 -15.33
C SER A 125 11.36 19.78 -15.91
N ILE A 126 10.79 20.70 -15.13
CA ILE A 126 9.67 21.55 -15.48
C ILE A 126 10.16 22.99 -15.43
N THR A 127 10.05 23.72 -16.55
CA THR A 127 10.60 25.09 -16.65
C THR A 127 9.61 26.01 -17.34
N VAL A 128 9.32 27.17 -16.77
CA VAL A 128 8.59 28.24 -17.46
C VAL A 128 9.59 29.11 -18.23
N VAL A 129 9.45 29.15 -19.56
CA VAL A 129 10.33 29.85 -20.49
C VAL A 129 9.60 31.03 -21.11
N GLU A 130 10.09 32.25 -20.88
CA GLU A 130 9.62 33.46 -21.57
C GLU A 130 10.12 33.50 -23.02
N ASN A 131 9.24 33.87 -23.94
CA ASN A 131 9.56 34.02 -25.36
C ASN A 131 10.33 32.83 -25.95
N PRO A 132 9.84 31.58 -25.83
CA PRO A 132 10.52 30.38 -26.32
C PRO A 132 10.74 30.48 -27.82
N TYR A 133 9.75 30.97 -28.57
CA TYR A 133 9.76 31.20 -30.00
C TYR A 133 9.21 32.60 -30.36
N PRO A 134 9.44 33.09 -31.60
CA PRO A 134 8.77 34.30 -32.09
C PRO A 134 7.23 34.16 -31.98
N ASP A 135 6.58 35.19 -31.50
CA ASP A 135 5.09 35.29 -31.33
C ASP A 135 4.53 34.33 -30.23
N VAL A 136 5.35 33.66 -29.46
CA VAL A 136 4.97 32.86 -28.29
C VAL A 136 5.42 33.54 -27.01
N PRO A 137 4.51 34.05 -26.16
CA PRO A 137 4.88 34.84 -24.99
C PRO A 137 5.56 34.01 -23.90
N ALA A 138 5.09 32.78 -23.67
CA ALA A 138 5.65 31.85 -22.69
C ALA A 138 5.38 30.39 -23.05
N ALA A 139 6.19 29.47 -22.54
CA ALA A 139 5.96 28.05 -22.59
C ALA A 139 6.30 27.40 -21.26
N LEU A 140 5.47 26.44 -20.84
CA LEU A 140 5.80 25.41 -19.88
C LEU A 140 6.55 24.31 -20.63
N VAL A 141 7.81 24.05 -20.24
CA VAL A 141 8.65 23.04 -20.87
C VAL A 141 8.85 21.89 -19.88
N ILE A 142 8.41 20.70 -20.27
CA ILE A 142 8.58 19.45 -19.53
C ILE A 142 9.60 18.60 -20.29
N ALA A 143 10.79 18.46 -19.74
CA ALA A 143 11.89 17.71 -20.35
C ALA A 143 12.24 16.50 -19.49
N GLY A 144 12.02 15.29 -20.05
CA GLY A 144 12.44 14.04 -19.42
C GLY A 144 13.85 13.62 -19.80
N ALA A 145 14.58 12.98 -18.89
CA ALA A 145 15.82 12.27 -19.18
C ALA A 145 15.59 11.08 -20.15
N ASP A 146 14.44 10.47 -20.01
CA ASP A 146 13.89 9.42 -20.86
C ASP A 146 12.38 9.61 -21.04
N ARG A 147 11.72 8.64 -21.73
CA ARG A 147 10.29 8.74 -22.02
C ARG A 147 9.43 8.76 -20.74
N ARG A 148 9.84 8.05 -19.67
CA ARG A 148 9.10 8.01 -18.40
C ARG A 148 9.28 9.28 -17.60
N GLY A 149 10.47 9.88 -17.61
CA GLY A 149 10.67 11.20 -17.04
C GLY A 149 9.74 12.25 -17.66
N ALA A 150 9.57 12.25 -18.99
CA ALA A 150 8.60 13.14 -19.65
C ALA A 150 7.15 12.84 -19.25
N ILE A 151 6.79 11.56 -19.05
CA ILE A 151 5.47 11.14 -18.59
C ILE A 151 5.20 11.63 -17.16
N PHE A 152 6.13 11.38 -16.23
CA PHE A 152 5.94 11.72 -14.81
C PHE A 152 5.87 13.24 -14.59
N GLY A 153 6.77 14.02 -15.19
CA GLY A 153 6.67 15.48 -15.12
C GLY A 153 5.38 16.03 -15.75
N THR A 154 4.78 15.32 -16.69
CA THR A 154 3.50 15.72 -17.30
C THR A 154 2.33 15.41 -16.37
N TYR A 155 2.28 14.18 -15.80
CA TYR A 155 1.20 13.81 -14.88
C TYR A 155 1.26 14.55 -13.55
N GLU A 156 2.46 14.94 -13.08
CA GLU A 156 2.60 15.82 -11.92
C GLU A 156 1.88 17.16 -12.16
N MET A 157 2.08 17.76 -13.33
CA MET A 157 1.36 18.98 -13.69
C MET A 157 -0.16 18.76 -13.82
N SER A 158 -0.60 17.58 -14.23
CA SER A 158 -2.02 17.22 -14.26
C SER A 158 -2.62 17.14 -12.86
N GLU A 159 -1.91 16.52 -11.93
CA GLU A 159 -2.32 16.38 -10.53
C GLU A 159 -2.39 17.74 -9.84
N GLU A 160 -1.36 18.58 -10.00
CA GLU A 160 -1.36 19.96 -9.49
C GLU A 160 -2.53 20.82 -10.03
N MET A 161 -2.98 20.53 -11.26
CA MET A 161 -4.21 21.18 -11.81
C MET A 161 -5.50 20.67 -11.18
N GLY A 162 -5.45 19.63 -10.35
CA GLY A 162 -6.61 18.99 -9.71
C GLY A 162 -7.19 17.82 -10.50
N VAL A 163 -6.40 17.20 -11.39
CA VAL A 163 -6.81 15.95 -12.06
C VAL A 163 -6.26 14.77 -11.28
N SER A 164 -7.06 14.22 -10.40
CA SER A 164 -6.67 13.08 -9.54
C SER A 164 -6.24 11.86 -10.36
N PRO A 165 -5.23 11.11 -9.94
CA PRO A 165 -4.93 9.77 -10.47
C PRO A 165 -6.15 8.84 -10.46
N TRP A 166 -7.02 9.03 -9.50
CA TRP A 166 -8.22 8.24 -9.26
C TRP A 166 -9.47 8.72 -10.04
N HIS A 167 -9.29 9.64 -10.99
CA HIS A 167 -10.42 10.17 -11.80
C HIS A 167 -11.21 9.05 -12.50
N TYR A 168 -10.56 7.97 -12.93
CA TYR A 168 -11.21 6.81 -13.52
C TYR A 168 -11.59 5.74 -12.47
N PHE A 169 -10.64 5.27 -11.65
CA PHE A 169 -10.86 4.13 -10.76
C PHE A 169 -11.66 4.44 -9.49
N ALA A 170 -11.84 5.71 -9.13
CA ALA A 170 -12.72 6.11 -8.02
C ALA A 170 -13.69 7.24 -8.39
N ASP A 171 -13.81 7.57 -9.68
CA ASP A 171 -14.71 8.63 -10.19
C ASP A 171 -14.48 9.99 -9.51
N VAL A 172 -13.24 10.30 -9.14
CA VAL A 172 -12.88 11.58 -8.52
C VAL A 172 -13.10 12.71 -9.53
N PRO A 173 -13.99 13.68 -9.26
CA PRO A 173 -14.30 14.72 -10.21
C PRO A 173 -13.20 15.79 -10.27
N THR A 174 -12.90 16.28 -11.46
CA THR A 174 -12.01 17.44 -11.67
C THR A 174 -12.79 18.75 -11.53
N GLU A 175 -12.30 19.67 -10.70
CA GLU A 175 -12.89 20.99 -10.57
C GLU A 175 -12.58 21.86 -11.79
N GLN A 176 -13.62 22.40 -12.44
CA GLN A 176 -13.43 23.28 -13.58
C GLN A 176 -13.00 24.69 -13.15
N ARG A 177 -11.99 25.22 -13.85
CA ARG A 177 -11.39 26.54 -13.61
C ARG A 177 -11.28 27.34 -14.89
N THR A 178 -11.54 28.64 -14.79
CA THR A 178 -11.42 29.57 -15.94
C THR A 178 -9.99 30.08 -16.10
N ASP A 179 -9.21 30.09 -15.03
CA ASP A 179 -7.86 30.59 -15.03
C ASP A 179 -6.96 29.68 -14.19
N VAL A 180 -5.87 29.22 -14.80
CA VAL A 180 -4.82 28.40 -14.18
C VAL A 180 -3.49 28.95 -14.63
N PHE A 181 -2.57 29.16 -13.70
CA PHE A 181 -1.26 29.71 -13.94
C PHE A 181 -0.18 28.71 -13.57
N VAL A 182 1.02 28.86 -14.12
CA VAL A 182 2.23 28.19 -13.67
C VAL A 182 3.23 29.26 -13.25
N THR A 183 3.77 29.16 -12.04
CA THR A 183 4.74 30.10 -11.48
C THR A 183 6.03 30.11 -12.30
N ALA A 184 6.71 31.25 -12.32
CA ALA A 184 8.00 31.34 -13.03
C ALA A 184 9.08 30.49 -12.36
N GLY A 185 10.04 30.00 -13.13
CA GLY A 185 11.20 29.30 -12.63
C GLY A 185 11.38 27.90 -13.22
N MET A 186 12.11 27.07 -12.51
CA MET A 186 12.42 25.69 -12.87
C MET A 186 12.45 24.83 -11.62
N ARG A 187 11.98 23.62 -11.74
CA ARG A 187 12.16 22.52 -10.79
C ARG A 187 12.50 21.24 -11.51
N GLN A 188 12.97 20.27 -10.79
CA GLN A 188 13.36 18.96 -11.29
C GLN A 188 13.11 17.91 -10.22
N ASP A 189 12.88 16.68 -10.65
CA ASP A 189 12.71 15.56 -9.77
C ASP A 189 13.07 14.23 -10.44
N GLN A 190 13.26 13.18 -9.63
CA GLN A 190 13.51 11.82 -10.09
C GLN A 190 13.18 10.82 -9.00
N PRO A 191 12.73 9.60 -9.34
CA PRO A 191 12.42 8.58 -8.34
C PRO A 191 13.67 8.01 -7.69
N VAL A 192 13.53 7.63 -6.42
CA VAL A 192 14.55 6.88 -5.66
C VAL A 192 14.44 5.39 -5.97
N VAL A 193 13.25 4.80 -5.87
CA VAL A 193 13.05 3.38 -6.17
C VAL A 193 12.94 3.17 -7.68
N LYS A 194 13.78 2.31 -8.22
CA LYS A 194 13.94 2.14 -9.67
C LYS A 194 12.70 1.55 -10.35
N TYR A 195 12.20 0.40 -9.87
CA TYR A 195 10.98 -0.24 -10.36
C TYR A 195 9.96 -0.24 -9.22
N ARG A 196 8.87 0.48 -9.43
CA ARG A 196 7.83 0.69 -8.42
C ARG A 196 6.45 0.51 -9.03
N GLY A 197 5.62 -0.25 -8.33
CA GLY A 197 4.29 -0.53 -8.86
C GLY A 197 3.55 -1.60 -8.10
N PHE A 198 2.59 -2.22 -8.76
CA PHE A 198 1.69 -3.16 -8.11
C PHE A 198 1.44 -4.44 -8.92
N PHE A 199 0.99 -5.44 -8.20
CA PHE A 199 0.56 -6.74 -8.71
C PHE A 199 -0.96 -6.87 -8.61
N ILE A 200 -1.61 -7.12 -9.75
CA ILE A 200 -3.03 -7.47 -9.79
C ILE A 200 -3.15 -8.97 -9.56
N ASN A 201 -3.41 -9.36 -8.34
CA ASN A 201 -3.63 -10.76 -7.98
C ASN A 201 -5.14 -11.07 -7.98
N ASP A 202 -5.74 -10.98 -9.18
CA ASP A 202 -7.19 -11.15 -9.36
C ASP A 202 -7.63 -12.60 -9.03
N GLU A 203 -8.32 -12.75 -7.92
CA GLU A 203 -8.83 -14.03 -7.40
C GLU A 203 -10.30 -14.27 -7.75
N ASP A 204 -10.87 -13.59 -8.72
CA ASP A 204 -12.33 -13.64 -8.97
C ASP A 204 -13.16 -13.77 -7.65
N PRO A 205 -14.35 -13.18 -7.53
CA PRO A 205 -15.23 -12.71 -8.62
C PRO A 205 -15.15 -11.21 -8.92
N ALA A 206 -14.33 -10.40 -8.20
CA ALA A 206 -14.40 -8.94 -8.26
C ALA A 206 -13.88 -8.38 -9.59
N LEU A 207 -12.58 -8.08 -9.72
CA LEU A 207 -12.01 -7.44 -10.91
C LEU A 207 -12.25 -8.29 -12.18
N GLY A 208 -12.09 -9.60 -12.11
CA GLY A 208 -12.36 -10.47 -13.26
C GLY A 208 -13.84 -10.43 -13.69
N GLY A 209 -14.78 -10.36 -12.74
CA GLY A 209 -16.21 -10.17 -13.01
C GLY A 209 -16.48 -8.82 -13.67
N TRP A 210 -15.94 -7.74 -13.11
CA TRP A 210 -16.01 -6.39 -13.64
C TRP A 210 -15.42 -6.29 -15.04
N ALA A 211 -14.23 -6.82 -15.25
CA ALA A 211 -13.55 -6.78 -16.55
C ALA A 211 -14.34 -7.52 -17.63
N ARG A 212 -14.95 -8.67 -17.30
CA ARG A 212 -15.81 -9.40 -18.26
C ARG A 212 -17.03 -8.61 -18.66
N GLU A 213 -17.66 -7.88 -17.73
CA GLU A 213 -18.86 -7.09 -18.01
C GLU A 213 -18.53 -5.81 -18.79
N GLN A 214 -17.46 -5.08 -18.40
CA GLN A 214 -17.12 -3.79 -18.99
C GLN A 214 -16.32 -3.91 -20.30
N PHE A 215 -15.39 -4.89 -20.40
CA PHE A 215 -14.42 -4.98 -21.49
C PHE A 215 -14.49 -6.33 -22.23
N GLY A 216 -15.33 -7.26 -21.78
CA GLY A 216 -15.38 -8.62 -22.33
C GLY A 216 -14.30 -9.55 -21.78
N GLY A 217 -13.46 -9.10 -20.88
CA GLY A 217 -12.38 -9.86 -20.24
C GLY A 217 -11.26 -8.98 -19.70
N VAL A 218 -10.27 -9.61 -19.07
CA VAL A 218 -9.01 -8.97 -18.68
C VAL A 218 -8.14 -8.89 -19.92
N ASN A 219 -8.12 -7.75 -20.61
CA ASN A 219 -7.56 -7.54 -21.92
C ASN A 219 -6.90 -6.15 -22.06
N ALA A 220 -6.38 -5.81 -23.24
CA ALA A 220 -5.73 -4.54 -23.50
C ALA A 220 -6.62 -3.33 -23.20
N ASP A 221 -7.92 -3.40 -23.49
CA ASP A 221 -8.83 -2.28 -23.26
C ASP A 221 -9.02 -2.00 -21.74
N MET A 222 -8.99 -3.03 -20.89
CA MET A 222 -8.95 -2.89 -19.43
C MET A 222 -7.57 -2.37 -18.97
N TYR A 223 -6.49 -2.99 -19.47
CA TYR A 223 -5.13 -2.61 -19.07
C TYR A 223 -4.77 -1.17 -19.45
N GLU A 224 -5.37 -0.60 -20.48
CA GLU A 224 -5.16 0.81 -20.80
C GLU A 224 -5.44 1.73 -19.61
N HIS A 225 -6.55 1.50 -18.91
CA HIS A 225 -6.91 2.25 -17.70
C HIS A 225 -5.99 1.92 -16.51
N VAL A 226 -5.58 0.67 -16.37
CA VAL A 226 -4.67 0.24 -15.30
C VAL A 226 -3.28 0.87 -15.49
N PHE A 227 -2.77 0.86 -16.70
CA PHE A 227 -1.46 1.45 -17.04
C PHE A 227 -1.47 2.97 -16.87
N GLU A 228 -2.56 3.64 -17.25
CA GLU A 228 -2.72 5.06 -16.99
C GLU A 228 -2.70 5.36 -15.49
N LEU A 229 -3.47 4.60 -14.67
CA LEU A 229 -3.44 4.75 -13.21
C LEU A 229 -2.03 4.57 -12.65
N LEU A 230 -1.33 3.51 -13.06
CA LEU A 230 0.04 3.24 -12.61
C LEU A 230 0.97 4.42 -12.90
N LEU A 231 0.92 4.97 -14.12
CA LEU A 231 1.76 6.10 -14.52
C LEU A 231 1.37 7.41 -13.79
N ARG A 232 0.08 7.64 -13.55
CA ARG A 232 -0.39 8.80 -12.77
C ARG A 232 0.03 8.71 -11.30
N LEU A 233 0.14 7.52 -10.75
CA LEU A 233 0.73 7.25 -9.43
C LEU A 233 2.27 7.20 -9.48
N GLN A 234 2.90 7.71 -10.54
CA GLN A 234 4.34 7.74 -10.74
C GLN A 234 5.00 6.35 -10.69
N GLY A 235 4.23 5.30 -10.94
CA GLY A 235 4.72 3.94 -11.08
C GLY A 235 5.13 3.58 -12.50
N ASN A 236 6.01 2.60 -12.62
CA ASN A 236 6.51 2.14 -13.91
C ASN A 236 6.44 0.63 -14.09
N TYR A 237 6.14 -0.14 -13.03
CA TYR A 237 6.30 -1.59 -13.01
C TYR A 237 5.00 -2.31 -12.62
N ILE A 238 4.65 -3.36 -13.34
CA ILE A 238 3.44 -4.14 -13.06
C ILE A 238 3.68 -5.63 -13.16
N TRP A 239 3.08 -6.38 -12.22
CA TRP A 239 2.75 -7.78 -12.40
C TRP A 239 1.27 -7.88 -12.75
N PRO A 240 0.94 -8.40 -13.95
CA PRO A 240 -0.45 -8.47 -14.42
C PRO A 240 -1.25 -9.57 -13.73
N ALA A 241 -2.57 -9.53 -13.90
CA ALA A 241 -3.48 -10.57 -13.44
C ALA A 241 -3.07 -11.96 -13.95
N MET A 242 -3.10 -12.98 -13.06
CA MET A 242 -2.51 -14.28 -13.34
C MET A 242 -3.44 -15.47 -13.12
N TRP A 243 -4.34 -15.46 -12.18
CA TRP A 243 -5.21 -16.61 -11.90
C TRP A 243 -6.21 -16.85 -13.03
N GLY A 244 -5.88 -17.80 -13.90
CA GLY A 244 -6.63 -18.08 -15.11
C GLY A 244 -6.47 -17.04 -16.23
N LYS A 245 -5.60 -16.04 -16.06
CA LYS A 245 -5.34 -14.95 -16.99
C LYS A 245 -3.88 -14.95 -17.43
N ALA A 246 -3.64 -14.40 -18.63
CA ALA A 246 -2.30 -14.29 -19.19
C ALA A 246 -2.19 -13.06 -20.09
N LEU A 247 -1.49 -12.01 -19.65
CA LEU A 247 -1.39 -10.73 -20.34
C LEU A 247 -1.13 -10.86 -21.85
N TYR A 248 -0.15 -11.69 -22.22
CA TYR A 248 0.29 -11.82 -23.60
C TYR A 248 -0.52 -12.85 -24.41
N ASP A 249 -1.14 -13.85 -23.74
CA ASP A 249 -1.85 -14.94 -24.41
C ASP A 249 -3.33 -14.63 -24.60
N ASP A 250 -3.96 -14.00 -23.61
CA ASP A 250 -5.38 -13.65 -23.66
C ASP A 250 -5.66 -12.50 -24.65
N ASP A 251 -4.77 -11.51 -24.70
CA ASP A 251 -4.83 -10.43 -25.70
C ASP A 251 -3.41 -10.00 -26.14
N PRO A 252 -2.97 -10.39 -27.33
CA PRO A 252 -1.64 -10.03 -27.84
C PRO A 252 -1.39 -8.52 -27.97
N ARG A 253 -2.43 -7.67 -27.93
CA ARG A 253 -2.29 -6.20 -27.94
C ARG A 253 -1.70 -5.69 -26.62
N SER A 254 -1.90 -6.41 -25.51
CA SER A 254 -1.54 -5.93 -24.16
C SER A 254 -0.06 -5.64 -24.00
N GLY A 255 0.83 -6.50 -24.55
CA GLY A 255 2.27 -6.28 -24.49
C GLY A 255 2.72 -5.05 -25.29
N GLN A 256 2.18 -4.86 -26.49
CA GLN A 256 2.47 -3.67 -27.28
C GLN A 256 1.89 -2.40 -26.65
N LEU A 257 0.72 -2.48 -26.03
CA LEU A 257 0.12 -1.35 -25.28
C LEU A 257 1.02 -0.93 -24.11
N ALA A 258 1.49 -1.91 -23.31
CA ALA A 258 2.42 -1.64 -22.20
C ALA A 258 3.67 -0.91 -22.70
N GLN A 259 4.29 -1.41 -23.79
CA GLN A 259 5.45 -0.78 -24.41
C GLN A 259 5.14 0.64 -24.92
N ASP A 260 4.01 0.82 -25.59
CA ASP A 260 3.60 2.12 -26.18
C ASP A 260 3.20 3.14 -25.10
N MET A 261 2.87 2.71 -23.89
CA MET A 261 2.60 3.56 -22.73
C MET A 261 3.81 3.77 -21.81
N GLY A 262 4.90 3.03 -22.02
CA GLY A 262 6.11 3.16 -21.20
C GLY A 262 6.11 2.29 -19.94
N ILE A 263 5.25 1.26 -19.86
CA ILE A 263 5.17 0.33 -18.74
C ILE A 263 6.25 -0.75 -18.84
N VAL A 264 6.88 -1.05 -17.72
CA VAL A 264 7.77 -2.21 -17.53
C VAL A 264 6.92 -3.36 -17.00
N VAL A 265 6.89 -4.48 -17.75
CA VAL A 265 6.11 -5.65 -17.36
C VAL A 265 7.02 -6.68 -16.69
N GLY A 266 6.60 -7.18 -15.54
CA GLY A 266 7.15 -8.39 -14.94
C GLY A 266 6.11 -9.51 -14.90
N THR A 267 6.50 -10.63 -14.32
CA THR A 267 5.58 -11.73 -13.99
C THR A 267 5.81 -12.13 -12.54
N SER A 268 4.81 -12.75 -11.92
CA SER A 268 4.86 -13.04 -10.50
C SER A 268 5.99 -14.04 -10.13
N HIS A 269 6.17 -14.22 -8.85
CA HIS A 269 7.25 -15.00 -8.23
C HIS A 269 7.33 -16.49 -8.67
N HIS A 270 6.32 -17.04 -9.30
CA HIS A 270 6.29 -18.42 -9.80
C HIS A 270 6.01 -18.53 -11.32
N GLU A 271 6.12 -17.43 -12.02
CA GLU A 271 5.86 -17.27 -13.46
C GLU A 271 7.11 -16.86 -14.24
N PRO A 272 8.10 -17.75 -14.40
CA PRO A 272 9.37 -17.40 -14.98
C PRO A 272 9.30 -17.12 -16.48
N LEU A 273 10.27 -16.32 -16.97
CA LEU A 273 10.52 -16.03 -18.37
C LEU A 273 9.30 -15.48 -19.13
N MET A 274 8.58 -14.53 -18.47
CA MET A 274 7.45 -13.81 -19.08
C MET A 274 6.28 -14.71 -19.51
N ARG A 275 6.09 -15.82 -18.77
CA ARG A 275 4.98 -16.76 -18.94
C ARG A 275 4.04 -16.72 -17.76
N ALA A 276 2.75 -16.52 -17.99
CA ALA A 276 1.76 -16.77 -16.97
C ALA A 276 1.64 -18.28 -16.71
N HIS A 277 1.46 -18.67 -15.43
CA HIS A 277 1.40 -20.08 -15.06
C HIS A 277 0.27 -20.84 -15.77
N VAL A 278 -0.89 -20.20 -15.96
CA VAL A 278 -2.03 -20.79 -16.69
C VAL A 278 -1.69 -21.19 -18.12
N GLU A 279 -0.71 -20.56 -18.74
CA GLU A 279 -0.27 -20.89 -20.09
C GLU A 279 0.38 -22.27 -20.18
N TRP A 280 0.93 -22.81 -19.06
CA TRP A 280 1.41 -24.20 -19.06
C TRP A 280 0.30 -25.19 -19.37
N GLY A 281 -0.87 -25.03 -18.78
CA GLY A 281 -2.03 -25.86 -19.09
C GLY A 281 -2.59 -25.69 -20.52
N ARG A 282 -2.24 -24.58 -21.20
CA ARG A 282 -2.69 -24.28 -22.58
C ARG A 282 -1.68 -24.73 -23.63
N HIS A 283 -0.39 -24.55 -23.38
CA HIS A 283 0.71 -24.65 -24.34
C HIS A 283 1.87 -25.54 -23.87
N GLY A 284 1.91 -25.92 -22.59
CA GLY A 284 2.96 -26.77 -22.05
C GLY A 284 2.87 -28.21 -22.54
N ASP A 285 4.00 -28.91 -22.55
CA ASP A 285 4.09 -30.33 -22.87
C ASP A 285 4.80 -31.08 -21.72
N GLY A 286 4.16 -32.11 -21.19
CA GLY A 286 4.69 -32.91 -20.08
C GLY A 286 4.42 -32.34 -18.70
N GLU A 287 5.21 -32.75 -17.72
CA GLU A 287 5.08 -32.37 -16.32
C GLU A 287 5.77 -31.02 -16.06
N TRP A 288 5.22 -30.20 -15.14
CA TRP A 288 5.87 -29.01 -14.60
C TRP A 288 6.96 -29.43 -13.59
N ASN A 289 8.02 -30.07 -14.09
CA ASN A 289 9.13 -30.61 -13.32
C ASN A 289 10.41 -30.59 -14.15
N PHE A 290 11.41 -29.83 -13.75
CA PHE A 290 12.63 -29.65 -14.51
C PHE A 290 13.53 -30.90 -14.54
N ASP A 291 13.49 -31.75 -13.50
CA ASP A 291 14.27 -32.99 -13.47
C ASP A 291 13.76 -34.02 -14.49
N THR A 292 12.46 -34.01 -14.77
CA THR A 292 11.82 -35.00 -15.67
C THR A 292 11.46 -34.43 -17.05
N ASN A 293 11.36 -33.10 -17.18
CA ASN A 293 10.86 -32.44 -18.40
C ASN A 293 11.59 -31.11 -18.70
N ALA A 294 12.91 -31.06 -18.57
CA ALA A 294 13.69 -29.85 -18.85
C ALA A 294 13.45 -29.29 -20.25
N GLU A 295 13.48 -30.14 -21.32
CA GLU A 295 13.30 -29.72 -22.72
C GLU A 295 11.92 -29.06 -22.94
N GLY A 296 10.85 -29.60 -22.35
CA GLY A 296 9.51 -29.03 -22.46
C GLY A 296 9.41 -27.65 -21.78
N LEU A 297 9.98 -27.51 -20.60
CA LEU A 297 10.03 -26.25 -19.87
C LEU A 297 10.88 -25.20 -20.57
N GLU A 298 12.08 -25.58 -21.06
CA GLU A 298 12.95 -24.67 -21.81
C GLU A 298 12.30 -24.15 -23.10
N ALA A 299 11.57 -24.99 -23.81
CA ALA A 299 10.83 -24.60 -25.00
C ALA A 299 9.71 -23.60 -24.65
N PHE A 300 8.96 -23.87 -23.57
CA PHE A 300 7.91 -23.03 -23.09
C PHE A 300 8.43 -21.65 -22.64
N TRP A 301 9.50 -21.61 -21.89
CA TRP A 301 10.15 -20.37 -21.44
C TRP A 301 10.75 -19.57 -22.59
N ARG A 302 11.39 -20.24 -23.55
CA ARG A 302 11.94 -19.60 -24.76
C ARG A 302 10.87 -18.84 -25.53
N ASP A 303 9.70 -19.43 -25.71
CA ASP A 303 8.59 -18.78 -26.41
C ASP A 303 8.07 -17.54 -25.66
N GLY A 304 8.06 -17.56 -24.33
CA GLY A 304 7.75 -16.39 -23.50
C GLY A 304 8.73 -15.23 -23.74
N MET A 305 10.02 -15.54 -23.78
CA MET A 305 11.06 -14.54 -24.07
C MET A 305 11.00 -14.03 -25.52
N GLU A 306 10.77 -14.90 -26.51
CA GLU A 306 10.68 -14.51 -27.93
C GLU A 306 9.55 -13.50 -28.17
N ARG A 307 8.37 -13.73 -27.60
CA ARG A 307 7.21 -12.82 -27.77
C ARG A 307 7.38 -11.47 -27.08
N SER A 308 8.18 -11.41 -26.00
CA SER A 308 8.39 -10.21 -25.20
C SER A 308 9.73 -9.51 -25.45
N LYS A 309 10.55 -10.00 -26.40
CA LYS A 309 11.96 -9.56 -26.57
C LYS A 309 12.11 -8.05 -26.77
N ASP A 310 11.18 -7.42 -27.48
CA ASP A 310 11.24 -6.00 -27.85
C ASP A 310 10.53 -5.08 -26.85
N PHE A 311 10.03 -5.61 -25.70
CA PHE A 311 9.29 -4.85 -24.70
C PHE A 311 10.14 -4.60 -23.46
N ASP A 312 9.90 -3.46 -22.78
CA ASP A 312 10.48 -3.18 -21.46
C ASP A 312 9.96 -4.21 -20.46
N LYS A 313 10.89 -4.83 -19.73
CA LYS A 313 10.55 -5.91 -18.82
C LYS A 313 11.59 -6.11 -17.71
N VAL A 314 11.15 -6.70 -16.60
CA VAL A 314 12.01 -7.35 -15.62
C VAL A 314 11.65 -8.85 -15.62
N VAL A 315 12.60 -9.70 -15.94
CA VAL A 315 12.36 -11.12 -16.13
C VAL A 315 12.46 -11.88 -14.82
N THR A 316 11.36 -12.53 -14.40
CA THR A 316 11.39 -13.44 -13.26
C THR A 316 12.18 -14.69 -13.61
N VAL A 317 13.18 -15.03 -12.78
CA VAL A 317 13.96 -16.27 -12.86
C VAL A 317 13.70 -17.16 -11.65
N GLY A 318 14.02 -18.43 -11.77
CA GLY A 318 13.71 -19.46 -10.78
C GLY A 318 12.44 -20.24 -11.16
N MET A 319 11.94 -21.01 -10.24
CA MET A 319 10.77 -21.87 -10.43
C MET A 319 10.21 -22.28 -9.07
N ARG A 320 8.88 -22.40 -8.97
CA ARG A 320 8.20 -23.11 -7.88
C ARG A 320 7.49 -24.35 -8.45
N GLY A 321 6.87 -25.14 -7.59
CA GLY A 321 6.04 -26.26 -8.02
C GLY A 321 4.79 -25.82 -8.77
N ASP A 322 4.07 -26.78 -9.36
CA ASP A 322 2.83 -26.53 -10.10
C ASP A 322 1.77 -25.89 -9.20
N GLY A 323 1.11 -24.86 -9.64
CA GLY A 323 0.06 -24.17 -8.88
C GLY A 323 0.56 -23.37 -7.66
N ASP A 324 1.75 -22.79 -7.70
CA ASP A 324 2.35 -22.00 -6.61
C ASP A 324 2.69 -22.84 -5.35
N GLU A 325 2.91 -24.12 -5.51
CA GLU A 325 3.30 -25.04 -4.44
C GLU A 325 4.85 -25.12 -4.35
N ALA A 326 5.36 -25.71 -3.27
CA ALA A 326 6.79 -26.00 -3.15
C ALA A 326 7.25 -27.06 -4.17
N MET A 327 8.43 -26.91 -4.76
CA MET A 327 8.98 -27.88 -5.73
C MET A 327 9.18 -29.28 -5.16
N SER A 328 9.51 -29.40 -3.88
CA SER A 328 9.74 -30.67 -3.18
C SER A 328 9.52 -30.50 -1.69
N GLU A 329 9.38 -31.64 -0.97
CA GLU A 329 9.33 -31.66 0.50
C GLU A 329 10.72 -31.38 1.15
N ASP A 330 11.80 -31.59 0.36
CA ASP A 330 13.19 -31.35 0.76
C ASP A 330 13.78 -30.13 0.03
N THR A 331 14.94 -29.68 0.49
CA THR A 331 15.64 -28.52 -0.10
C THR A 331 16.07 -28.80 -1.54
N ALA A 332 15.58 -28.02 -2.50
CA ALA A 332 15.84 -28.20 -3.94
C ALA A 332 16.91 -27.24 -4.50
N ILE A 333 17.89 -26.79 -3.67
CA ILE A 333 18.90 -25.77 -4.03
C ILE A 333 19.59 -26.10 -5.35
N GLY A 334 20.23 -27.28 -5.45
CA GLY A 334 20.99 -27.63 -6.66
C GLY A 334 20.14 -27.80 -7.92
N LEU A 335 18.83 -28.08 -7.80
CA LEU A 335 17.90 -28.11 -8.92
C LEU A 335 17.57 -26.68 -9.35
N LEU A 336 17.26 -25.81 -8.40
CA LEU A 336 16.88 -24.43 -8.70
C LEU A 336 18.06 -23.63 -9.28
N GLU A 337 19.29 -23.88 -8.86
CA GLU A 337 20.48 -23.29 -9.48
C GLU A 337 20.65 -23.71 -10.96
N LYS A 338 20.34 -24.97 -11.29
CA LYS A 338 20.33 -25.43 -12.68
C LYS A 338 19.20 -24.78 -13.49
N VAL A 339 18.01 -24.63 -12.90
CA VAL A 339 16.89 -23.93 -13.54
C VAL A 339 17.29 -22.50 -13.88
N VAL A 340 17.83 -21.75 -12.93
CA VAL A 340 18.27 -20.36 -13.17
C VAL A 340 19.36 -20.29 -14.24
N ALA A 341 20.33 -21.22 -14.25
CA ALA A 341 21.36 -21.27 -15.27
C ALA A 341 20.78 -21.50 -16.67
N SER A 342 19.87 -22.47 -16.84
CA SER A 342 19.18 -22.73 -18.11
C SER A 342 18.33 -21.54 -18.58
N GLN A 343 17.59 -20.91 -17.66
CA GLN A 343 16.78 -19.72 -17.95
C GLN A 343 17.65 -18.55 -18.45
N ARG A 344 18.80 -18.32 -17.84
CA ARG A 344 19.74 -17.28 -18.28
C ARG A 344 20.38 -17.57 -19.64
N GLU A 345 20.62 -18.83 -19.99
CA GLU A 345 21.03 -19.21 -21.33
C GLU A 345 19.94 -18.87 -22.38
N ILE A 346 18.66 -19.12 -22.04
CA ILE A 346 17.54 -18.77 -22.91
C ILE A 346 17.44 -17.25 -23.09
N ILE A 347 17.59 -16.46 -22.00
CA ILE A 347 17.58 -14.99 -22.08
C ILE A 347 18.68 -14.51 -23.04
N ALA A 348 19.92 -14.98 -22.87
CA ALA A 348 21.04 -14.58 -23.71
C ALA A 348 20.83 -14.98 -25.18
N ASP A 349 20.34 -16.19 -25.43
CA ASP A 349 20.07 -16.69 -26.78
C ASP A 349 19.01 -15.86 -27.52
N VAL A 350 17.90 -15.54 -26.83
CA VAL A 350 16.77 -14.83 -27.44
C VAL A 350 17.08 -13.35 -27.65
N THR A 351 17.74 -12.73 -26.69
CA THR A 351 18.08 -11.28 -26.78
C THR A 351 19.31 -11.05 -27.68
N GLY A 352 20.16 -12.05 -27.85
CA GLY A 352 21.42 -11.93 -28.56
C GLY A 352 22.48 -11.13 -27.80
N ALA A 353 22.30 -10.93 -26.50
CA ALA A 353 23.15 -10.17 -25.61
C ALA A 353 23.42 -10.98 -24.31
N PRO A 354 24.46 -10.66 -23.53
CA PRO A 354 24.64 -11.29 -22.22
C PRO A 354 23.38 -11.18 -21.34
N ALA A 355 23.04 -12.24 -20.63
CA ALA A 355 21.85 -12.25 -19.76
C ALA A 355 21.85 -11.10 -18.73
N ALA A 356 23.01 -10.65 -18.29
CA ALA A 356 23.18 -9.52 -17.38
C ALA A 356 22.70 -8.16 -17.93
N GLU A 357 22.55 -8.04 -19.26
CA GLU A 357 22.01 -6.82 -19.87
C GLU A 357 20.47 -6.76 -19.87
N THR A 358 19.82 -7.85 -19.50
CA THR A 358 18.38 -7.92 -19.30
C THR A 358 18.07 -7.89 -17.80
N PRO A 359 17.27 -6.93 -17.30
CA PRO A 359 16.88 -6.91 -15.90
C PRO A 359 16.19 -8.22 -15.48
N GLN A 360 16.63 -8.81 -14.39
CA GLN A 360 16.15 -10.07 -13.85
C GLN A 360 15.83 -9.96 -12.36
N VAL A 361 14.86 -10.73 -11.92
CA VAL A 361 14.45 -10.78 -10.52
C VAL A 361 14.29 -12.22 -10.05
N TRP A 362 14.79 -12.52 -8.85
CA TRP A 362 14.53 -13.78 -8.15
C TRP A 362 13.79 -13.51 -6.85
N ALA A 363 12.55 -14.02 -6.76
CA ALA A 363 11.68 -13.78 -5.62
C ALA A 363 11.95 -14.80 -4.49
N LEU A 364 12.29 -14.27 -3.32
CA LEU A 364 12.53 -15.03 -2.08
C LEU A 364 11.20 -15.22 -1.33
N TYR A 365 10.22 -15.87 -1.97
CA TYR A 365 8.88 -16.06 -1.44
C TYR A 365 8.71 -17.45 -0.82
N LYS A 366 8.08 -17.53 0.35
CA LYS A 366 7.83 -18.76 1.10
C LYS A 366 9.11 -19.61 1.30
N GLU A 367 9.13 -20.86 0.80
CA GLU A 367 10.25 -21.80 0.93
C GLU A 367 11.53 -21.35 0.21
N VAL A 368 11.39 -20.50 -0.82
CA VAL A 368 12.54 -19.98 -1.56
C VAL A 368 13.42 -19.08 -0.65
N GLN A 369 12.80 -18.37 0.29
CA GLN A 369 13.52 -17.65 1.35
C GLN A 369 14.37 -18.61 2.20
N ASP A 370 13.85 -19.78 2.54
CA ASP A 370 14.58 -20.78 3.33
C ASP A 370 15.77 -21.35 2.55
N TYR A 371 15.67 -21.47 1.21
CA TYR A 371 16.80 -21.87 0.37
C TYR A 371 17.90 -20.80 0.35
N TYR A 372 17.52 -19.52 0.27
CA TYR A 372 18.46 -18.42 0.40
C TYR A 372 19.16 -18.41 1.77
N ASP A 373 18.42 -18.58 2.86
CA ASP A 373 18.96 -18.65 4.22
C ASP A 373 19.91 -19.87 4.40
N GLN A 374 19.77 -20.92 3.59
CA GLN A 374 20.64 -22.10 3.55
C GLN A 374 21.82 -21.96 2.57
N GLY A 375 21.99 -20.78 1.96
CA GLY A 375 23.16 -20.45 1.14
C GLY A 375 22.96 -20.64 -0.38
N MET A 376 21.72 -20.82 -0.88
CA MET A 376 21.46 -20.72 -2.30
C MET A 376 21.77 -19.30 -2.78
N SER A 377 22.40 -19.19 -3.95
CA SER A 377 22.71 -17.90 -4.56
C SER A 377 22.36 -17.88 -6.05
N VAL A 378 22.16 -16.67 -6.55
CA VAL A 378 22.02 -16.37 -7.96
C VAL A 378 23.11 -15.36 -8.36
N PRO A 379 23.44 -15.20 -9.66
CA PRO A 379 24.41 -14.20 -10.11
C PRO A 379 24.11 -12.79 -9.59
N ASP A 380 25.17 -12.01 -9.37
CA ASP A 380 25.08 -10.68 -8.72
C ASP A 380 24.26 -9.66 -9.51
N ASP A 381 24.08 -9.85 -10.79
CA ASP A 381 23.25 -9.02 -11.69
C ASP A 381 21.74 -9.31 -11.58
N VAL A 382 21.34 -10.33 -10.82
CA VAL A 382 19.92 -10.65 -10.56
C VAL A 382 19.46 -9.94 -9.29
N THR A 383 18.38 -9.17 -9.37
CA THR A 383 17.77 -8.54 -8.19
C THR A 383 17.21 -9.59 -7.23
N LEU A 384 17.56 -9.49 -5.95
CA LEU A 384 16.94 -10.31 -4.90
C LEU A 384 15.67 -9.63 -4.39
N LEU A 385 14.52 -10.25 -4.63
CA LEU A 385 13.23 -9.73 -4.21
C LEU A 385 12.78 -10.41 -2.92
N PHE A 386 12.98 -9.75 -1.80
CA PHE A 386 12.46 -10.19 -0.50
C PHE A 386 10.94 -10.08 -0.46
N ALA A 387 10.30 -10.81 0.44
CA ALA A 387 8.86 -10.74 0.61
C ALA A 387 8.49 -10.52 2.07
N ASP A 388 7.32 -9.93 2.28
CA ASP A 388 6.68 -9.93 3.58
C ASP A 388 6.10 -11.33 3.93
N ASP A 389 5.48 -11.44 5.08
CA ASP A 389 4.80 -12.66 5.53
C ASP A 389 3.37 -12.80 5.00
N ASN A 390 3.00 -12.05 3.96
CA ASN A 390 1.65 -11.85 3.42
C ASN A 390 0.69 -11.12 4.37
N TRP A 391 1.19 -10.55 5.44
CA TRP A 391 0.42 -9.84 6.47
C TRP A 391 1.03 -8.49 6.84
N GLY A 392 1.94 -7.99 5.99
CA GLY A 392 2.56 -6.69 6.12
C GLY A 392 3.78 -6.65 7.05
N GLN A 393 4.46 -7.79 7.30
CA GLN A 393 5.72 -7.83 8.03
C GLN A 393 6.83 -8.40 7.12
N ASN A 394 7.87 -7.62 6.82
CA ASN A 394 9.04 -8.10 6.09
C ASN A 394 9.69 -9.29 6.80
N ARG A 395 9.88 -10.42 6.08
CA ARG A 395 10.46 -11.66 6.65
C ARG A 395 11.97 -11.58 6.77
N ARG A 396 12.60 -11.04 5.76
CA ARG A 396 14.06 -10.83 5.68
C ARG A 396 14.31 -9.52 4.95
N LEU A 397 15.46 -8.93 5.23
CA LEU A 397 16.00 -7.78 4.50
C LEU A 397 17.51 -7.98 4.33
N PRO A 398 18.15 -7.28 3.40
CA PRO A 398 19.58 -7.45 3.11
C PRO A 398 20.44 -7.25 4.35
N THR A 399 21.38 -8.17 4.59
CA THR A 399 22.39 -8.09 5.64
C THR A 399 23.79 -8.43 5.15
N GLN A 400 23.90 -8.92 3.93
CA GLN A 400 25.16 -9.30 3.25
C GLN A 400 25.06 -8.95 1.77
N ASP A 401 26.19 -8.91 1.08
CA ASP A 401 26.30 -8.59 -0.36
C ASP A 401 25.61 -7.28 -0.73
N LEU A 402 25.74 -6.25 0.11
CA LEU A 402 25.04 -4.98 -0.04
C LEU A 402 25.48 -4.17 -1.26
N ASP A 403 26.53 -4.56 -1.95
CA ASP A 403 27.09 -3.96 -3.15
C ASP A 403 26.81 -4.77 -4.43
N ARG A 404 25.85 -5.75 -4.37
CA ARG A 404 25.48 -6.54 -5.56
C ARG A 404 24.89 -5.66 -6.66
N GLU A 405 25.27 -5.97 -7.93
CA GLU A 405 24.90 -5.16 -9.10
C GLU A 405 23.38 -5.14 -9.38
N GLY A 406 22.71 -6.29 -9.16
CA GLY A 406 21.27 -6.44 -9.36
C GLY A 406 20.43 -5.82 -8.23
N GLY A 407 21.06 -5.44 -7.12
CA GLY A 407 20.39 -4.80 -5.99
C GLY A 407 19.30 -5.63 -5.32
N PHE A 408 18.37 -4.94 -4.66
CA PHE A 408 17.36 -5.56 -3.79
C PHE A 408 15.98 -4.99 -4.02
N GLY A 409 14.96 -5.83 -3.88
CA GLY A 409 13.57 -5.45 -3.95
C GLY A 409 12.73 -6.03 -2.82
N VAL A 410 11.49 -5.57 -2.73
CA VAL A 410 10.49 -6.10 -1.81
C VAL A 410 9.16 -6.34 -2.53
N TYR A 411 8.54 -7.49 -2.24
CA TYR A 411 7.19 -7.86 -2.60
C TYR A 411 6.32 -7.80 -1.34
N TYR A 412 5.40 -6.85 -1.31
CA TYR A 412 4.56 -6.50 -0.17
C TYR A 412 3.08 -6.83 -0.45
N HIS A 413 2.23 -7.00 0.60
CA HIS A 413 0.84 -7.40 0.43
C HIS A 413 -0.14 -6.44 1.09
N PHE A 414 -1.14 -5.99 0.30
CA PHE A 414 -2.37 -5.37 0.78
C PHE A 414 -3.57 -6.32 0.71
N ASP A 415 -3.43 -7.39 -0.05
CA ASP A 415 -4.38 -8.45 -0.29
C ASP A 415 -3.67 -9.80 -0.25
N TYR A 416 -4.34 -10.84 0.22
CA TYR A 416 -3.75 -12.18 0.28
C TYR A 416 -4.79 -13.30 0.25
N VAL A 417 -4.48 -14.35 -0.49
CA VAL A 417 -5.19 -15.63 -0.48
C VAL A 417 -4.30 -16.72 0.09
N GLY A 418 -4.65 -17.21 1.28
CA GLY A 418 -3.87 -18.26 1.95
C GLY A 418 -4.15 -18.37 3.45
N ALA A 419 -3.40 -19.29 4.10
CA ALA A 419 -3.47 -19.50 5.54
C ALA A 419 -2.74 -18.37 6.31
N PRO A 420 -3.15 -18.05 7.52
CA PRO A 420 -4.26 -18.64 8.28
C PRO A 420 -5.65 -18.17 7.84
N ARG A 421 -5.75 -17.10 7.04
CA ARG A 421 -7.00 -16.53 6.54
C ARG A 421 -6.77 -15.71 5.28
N SER A 422 -7.54 -15.91 4.22
CA SER A 422 -7.59 -14.99 3.10
C SER A 422 -8.25 -13.67 3.52
N TYR A 423 -7.73 -12.55 3.03
CA TYR A 423 -8.32 -11.22 3.20
C TYR A 423 -8.20 -10.46 1.88
N LYS A 424 -9.35 -10.20 1.26
CA LYS A 424 -9.43 -9.61 -0.09
C LYS A 424 -10.74 -8.85 -0.35
N TRP A 425 -11.49 -8.53 0.70
CA TRP A 425 -12.80 -7.88 0.56
C TRP A 425 -12.74 -6.36 0.67
N THR A 426 -12.12 -5.84 1.73
CA THR A 426 -12.02 -4.40 1.98
C THR A 426 -10.65 -4.02 2.50
N ASN A 427 -10.26 -2.76 2.30
CA ASN A 427 -8.98 -2.28 2.82
C ASN A 427 -8.93 -2.37 4.35
N THR A 428 -7.91 -3.05 4.86
CA THR A 428 -7.60 -3.15 6.30
C THR A 428 -6.14 -2.79 6.59
N ASN A 429 -5.47 -2.20 5.60
CA ASN A 429 -4.07 -1.82 5.70
C ASN A 429 -3.94 -0.46 6.38
N GLN A 430 -2.97 -0.33 7.27
CA GLN A 430 -2.57 0.95 7.86
C GLN A 430 -1.37 1.48 7.09
N ILE A 431 -1.46 2.69 6.55
CA ILE A 431 -0.35 3.34 5.85
C ILE A 431 0.85 3.51 6.80
N GLU A 432 0.60 3.67 8.07
CA GLU A 432 1.62 3.77 9.12
C GLU A 432 2.43 2.48 9.27
N LYS A 433 1.77 1.32 9.08
CA LYS A 433 2.45 0.02 9.07
C LYS A 433 3.26 -0.15 7.78
N THR A 434 2.67 0.24 6.65
CA THR A 434 3.36 0.26 5.36
C THR A 434 4.60 1.13 5.43
N TRP A 435 4.47 2.37 5.91
CA TRP A 435 5.60 3.27 6.11
C TRP A 435 6.72 2.62 6.93
N GLN A 436 6.37 2.05 8.07
CA GLN A 436 7.35 1.48 8.99
C GLN A 436 8.12 0.31 8.36
N GLN A 437 7.46 -0.55 7.61
CA GLN A 437 8.11 -1.69 6.97
C GLN A 437 8.90 -1.29 5.71
N MET A 438 8.41 -0.31 4.97
CA MET A 438 9.07 0.15 3.75
C MET A 438 10.24 1.11 4.03
N ASP A 439 10.14 1.99 5.05
CA ASP A 439 11.27 2.78 5.54
C ASP A 439 12.40 1.86 6.06
N LEU A 440 12.05 0.80 6.81
CA LEU A 440 13.05 -0.19 7.24
C LEU A 440 13.71 -0.89 6.04
N ALA A 441 12.94 -1.27 5.03
CA ALA A 441 13.47 -1.90 3.81
C ALA A 441 14.41 -0.95 3.07
N TYR A 442 14.00 0.30 2.85
CA TYR A 442 14.82 1.33 2.23
C TYR A 442 16.15 1.53 2.98
N ARG A 443 16.10 1.69 4.31
CA ARG A 443 17.31 1.86 5.12
C ARG A 443 18.22 0.62 5.15
N ARG A 444 17.77 -0.49 4.61
CA ARG A 444 18.55 -1.71 4.36
C ARG A 444 19.00 -1.84 2.90
N GLY A 445 18.85 -0.79 2.08
CA GLY A 445 19.30 -0.74 0.70
C GLY A 445 18.35 -1.39 -0.30
N VAL A 446 17.07 -1.49 0.01
CA VAL A 446 16.05 -2.01 -0.90
C VAL A 446 15.51 -0.86 -1.75
N GLU A 447 16.13 -0.61 -2.91
CA GLU A 447 15.85 0.54 -3.77
C GLU A 447 15.55 0.15 -5.23
N ASP A 448 15.74 -1.13 -5.62
CA ASP A 448 15.59 -1.51 -7.02
C ASP A 448 14.17 -1.90 -7.41
N ILE A 449 13.45 -2.64 -6.57
CA ILE A 449 12.06 -3.06 -6.86
C ILE A 449 11.18 -2.94 -5.62
N TRP A 450 10.13 -2.12 -5.71
CA TRP A 450 9.02 -2.14 -4.78
C TRP A 450 7.74 -2.52 -5.52
N ILE A 451 7.18 -3.68 -5.18
CA ILE A 451 5.94 -4.16 -5.77
C ILE A 451 4.96 -4.61 -4.69
N VAL A 452 3.73 -4.12 -4.75
CA VAL A 452 2.68 -4.45 -3.79
C VAL A 452 1.54 -5.21 -4.43
N ASN A 453 1.15 -6.32 -3.82
CA ASN A 453 -0.06 -7.06 -4.19
C ASN A 453 -1.29 -6.28 -3.73
N VAL A 454 -2.11 -5.84 -4.67
CA VAL A 454 -3.33 -5.05 -4.43
C VAL A 454 -4.61 -5.83 -4.70
N GLY A 455 -4.50 -7.13 -4.96
CA GLY A 455 -5.65 -7.94 -5.35
C GLY A 455 -6.32 -7.37 -6.60
N ASP A 456 -7.49 -6.80 -6.43
CA ASP A 456 -8.35 -6.26 -7.47
C ASP A 456 -8.21 -4.75 -7.71
N ILE A 457 -7.15 -4.09 -7.20
CA ILE A 457 -6.96 -2.62 -7.15
C ILE A 457 -7.93 -1.96 -6.16
N LYS A 458 -9.19 -2.24 -6.27
CA LYS A 458 -10.25 -1.76 -5.38
C LYS A 458 -10.56 -2.80 -4.29
N PRO A 459 -10.75 -2.35 -3.04
CA PRO A 459 -10.74 -0.96 -2.56
C PRO A 459 -9.40 -0.54 -1.91
N MET A 460 -8.29 -0.74 -2.61
CA MET A 460 -6.94 -0.45 -2.11
C MET A 460 -6.41 0.92 -2.54
N GLU A 461 -7.27 1.85 -2.99
CA GLU A 461 -6.88 3.15 -3.55
C GLU A 461 -6.02 3.95 -2.57
N TYR A 462 -6.49 4.15 -1.34
CA TYR A 462 -5.79 4.95 -0.33
C TYR A 462 -4.42 4.39 0.08
N PRO A 463 -4.28 3.10 0.44
CA PRO A 463 -2.95 2.57 0.77
C PRO A 463 -2.04 2.44 -0.44
N LEU A 464 -2.58 2.26 -1.65
CA LEU A 464 -1.78 2.20 -2.87
C LEU A 464 -1.20 3.57 -3.23
N ASP A 465 -1.99 4.63 -3.11
CA ASP A 465 -1.56 6.01 -3.30
C ASP A 465 -0.36 6.32 -2.37
N PHE A 466 -0.52 6.00 -1.08
CA PHE A 466 0.55 6.16 -0.10
C PHE A 466 1.81 5.34 -0.44
N PHE A 467 1.64 4.07 -0.82
CA PHE A 467 2.77 3.19 -1.17
C PHE A 467 3.57 3.74 -2.34
N MET A 468 2.88 4.25 -3.36
CA MET A 468 3.52 4.79 -4.56
C MET A 468 4.22 6.12 -4.27
N ALA A 469 3.61 7.00 -3.47
CA ALA A 469 4.23 8.24 -3.01
C ALA A 469 5.50 7.96 -2.18
N GLN A 470 5.45 6.99 -1.26
CA GLN A 470 6.63 6.58 -0.49
C GLN A 470 7.71 5.93 -1.37
N ALA A 471 7.33 5.20 -2.43
CA ALA A 471 8.29 4.59 -3.35
C ALA A 471 8.99 5.63 -4.25
N TRP A 472 8.33 6.76 -4.52
CA TRP A 472 8.94 7.86 -5.26
C TRP A 472 10.12 8.45 -4.51
N ASP A 473 9.91 8.87 -3.25
CA ASP A 473 10.98 9.33 -2.36
C ASP A 473 10.77 8.85 -0.91
N PRO A 474 11.40 7.73 -0.53
CA PRO A 474 11.31 7.21 0.84
C PRO A 474 11.96 8.10 1.90
N GLU A 475 12.93 8.95 1.53
CA GLU A 475 13.61 9.84 2.49
C GLU A 475 12.74 11.04 2.87
N GLU A 476 12.00 11.57 1.91
CA GLU A 476 11.09 12.67 2.14
C GLU A 476 9.81 12.24 2.86
N MET A 477 9.38 10.97 2.76
CA MET A 477 8.25 10.44 3.51
C MET A 477 8.61 10.27 4.99
N THR A 478 8.77 11.38 5.69
CA THR A 478 9.07 11.43 7.13
C THR A 478 7.86 11.07 7.99
N LEU A 479 8.04 10.91 9.30
CA LEU A 479 6.92 10.76 10.25
C LEU A 479 5.96 11.97 10.25
N GLN A 480 6.41 13.14 9.86
CA GLN A 480 5.59 14.33 9.73
C GLN A 480 4.72 14.25 8.48
N GLU A 481 5.32 13.89 7.34
CA GLU A 481 4.61 13.71 6.07
C GLU A 481 3.61 12.54 6.16
N LEU A 482 3.99 11.43 6.77
CA LEU A 482 3.06 10.33 7.08
C LEU A 482 1.84 10.80 7.87
N ALA A 483 2.04 11.64 8.89
CA ALA A 483 0.94 12.15 9.70
C ALA A 483 0.07 13.19 8.95
N ALA A 484 0.62 13.89 7.96
CA ALA A 484 -0.09 14.84 7.13
C ALA A 484 -0.86 14.16 5.98
N PHE A 485 -0.34 13.07 5.45
CA PHE A 485 -0.84 12.38 4.27
C PHE A 485 -2.37 12.16 4.23
N PRO A 486 -3.05 11.72 5.30
CA PRO A 486 -4.51 11.55 5.26
C PRO A 486 -5.26 12.84 4.96
N GLN A 487 -4.76 14.00 5.44
CA GLN A 487 -5.39 15.29 5.19
C GLN A 487 -5.12 15.78 3.77
N ASP A 488 -3.90 15.61 3.29
CA ASP A 488 -3.49 16.04 1.96
C ASP A 488 -4.23 15.22 0.89
N TRP A 489 -4.22 13.88 1.01
CA TRP A 489 -5.00 12.99 0.16
C TRP A 489 -6.51 13.33 0.14
N ALA A 490 -7.09 13.59 1.30
CA ALA A 490 -8.50 13.94 1.40
C ALA A 490 -8.81 15.32 0.81
N ALA A 491 -7.88 16.28 0.91
CA ALA A 491 -8.03 17.61 0.34
C ALA A 491 -7.90 17.58 -1.20
N GLU A 492 -6.98 16.82 -1.73
CA GLU A 492 -6.79 16.59 -3.17
C GLU A 492 -8.00 15.90 -3.79
N THR A 493 -8.57 14.91 -3.09
CA THR A 493 -9.71 14.12 -3.60
C THR A 493 -11.04 14.88 -3.49
N PHE A 494 -11.26 15.61 -2.39
CA PHE A 494 -12.58 16.17 -2.05
C PHE A 494 -12.60 17.70 -1.88
N GLY A 495 -11.43 18.33 -1.97
CA GLY A 495 -11.23 19.77 -1.75
C GLY A 495 -10.89 20.12 -0.29
N ASP A 496 -10.11 21.20 -0.11
CA ASP A 496 -9.57 21.65 1.18
C ASP A 496 -10.62 21.75 2.29
N GLN A 497 -11.81 22.22 1.92
CA GLN A 497 -12.91 22.40 2.89
C GLN A 497 -13.38 21.10 3.54
N HIS A 498 -13.07 19.94 2.96
CA HIS A 498 -13.46 18.63 3.46
C HIS A 498 -12.26 17.81 3.96
N GLY A 499 -11.03 18.20 3.61
CA GLY A 499 -9.79 17.46 3.87
C GLY A 499 -9.67 16.98 5.30
N ALA A 500 -9.66 17.87 6.27
CA ALA A 500 -9.51 17.50 7.69
C ALA A 500 -10.63 16.58 8.23
N ALA A 501 -11.87 16.75 7.75
CA ALA A 501 -12.99 15.93 8.21
C ALA A 501 -12.95 14.52 7.62
N ILE A 502 -12.55 14.40 6.36
CA ILE A 502 -12.41 13.09 5.69
C ILE A 502 -11.15 12.37 6.18
N ALA A 503 -10.05 13.09 6.40
CA ALA A 503 -8.86 12.55 7.04
C ALA A 503 -9.16 11.88 8.39
N ASP A 504 -9.95 12.53 9.25
CA ASP A 504 -10.41 11.94 10.52
C ASP A 504 -11.20 10.63 10.29
N LEU A 505 -12.08 10.60 9.27
CA LEU A 505 -12.86 9.40 8.96
C LEU A 505 -11.97 8.24 8.49
N VAL A 506 -11.07 8.46 7.55
CA VAL A 506 -10.20 7.39 7.00
C VAL A 506 -9.18 6.93 8.04
N THR A 507 -8.66 7.81 8.86
CA THR A 507 -7.74 7.47 9.95
C THR A 507 -8.43 6.62 11.02
N ARG A 508 -9.63 7.01 11.47
CA ARG A 508 -10.41 6.20 12.43
C ARG A 508 -10.82 4.86 11.82
N TYR A 509 -11.21 4.85 10.55
CA TYR A 509 -11.50 3.63 9.81
C TYR A 509 -10.31 2.67 9.85
N SER A 510 -9.13 3.11 9.42
CA SER A 510 -7.91 2.29 9.40
C SER A 510 -7.58 1.71 10.77
N ARG A 511 -7.66 2.51 11.84
CA ARG A 511 -7.42 2.06 13.22
C ARG A 511 -8.46 1.05 13.71
N TYR A 512 -9.73 1.21 13.34
CA TYR A 512 -10.78 0.29 13.76
C TYR A 512 -10.72 -1.01 12.98
N ALA A 513 -10.44 -0.95 11.67
CA ALA A 513 -10.23 -2.12 10.82
C ALA A 513 -8.98 -2.92 11.25
N ALA A 514 -7.92 -2.23 11.71
CA ALA A 514 -6.69 -2.86 12.20
C ALA A 514 -6.86 -3.68 13.49
N ARG A 515 -7.97 -3.57 14.22
CA ARG A 515 -8.22 -4.43 15.40
C ARG A 515 -8.28 -5.90 15.05
N ARG A 516 -8.92 -6.20 13.94
CA ARG A 516 -9.03 -7.54 13.37
C ARG A 516 -9.58 -7.43 11.95
N LYS A 517 -8.96 -8.12 11.01
CA LYS A 517 -9.51 -8.22 9.66
C LYS A 517 -10.91 -8.82 9.67
N PRO A 518 -11.85 -8.36 8.82
CA PRO A 518 -13.25 -8.79 8.85
C PRO A 518 -13.41 -10.30 8.71
N GLU A 519 -12.56 -10.95 7.97
CA GLU A 519 -12.58 -12.40 7.73
C GLU A 519 -12.27 -13.24 9.01
N PHE A 520 -11.69 -12.62 10.03
CA PHE A 520 -11.49 -13.22 11.36
C PHE A 520 -12.59 -12.87 12.35
N ILE A 521 -13.49 -11.93 12.03
CA ILE A 521 -14.53 -11.51 12.97
C ILE A 521 -15.63 -12.56 13.02
N ASN A 522 -15.99 -12.96 14.23
CA ASN A 522 -17.08 -13.88 14.52
C ASN A 522 -17.73 -13.56 15.88
N ALA A 523 -18.68 -14.34 16.31
CA ALA A 523 -19.39 -14.12 17.57
C ALA A 523 -18.53 -14.25 18.84
N GLU A 524 -17.37 -14.86 18.73
CA GLU A 524 -16.42 -15.12 19.81
C GLU A 524 -15.21 -14.15 19.78
N SER A 525 -15.17 -13.18 18.86
CA SER A 525 -14.03 -12.30 18.64
C SER A 525 -13.66 -11.44 19.84
N TRP A 526 -14.65 -10.94 20.54
CA TRP A 526 -14.47 -10.12 21.75
C TRP A 526 -15.50 -10.45 22.82
N PRO A 527 -15.19 -10.22 24.10
CA PRO A 527 -16.12 -10.41 25.19
C PRO A 527 -17.36 -9.51 25.02
N ILE A 528 -18.53 -10.12 25.13
CA ILE A 528 -19.79 -9.41 25.37
C ILE A 528 -19.95 -9.13 26.86
N GLY A 529 -20.89 -8.23 27.22
CA GLY A 529 -21.15 -7.91 28.60
C GLY A 529 -21.91 -9.02 29.35
N GLU A 530 -22.44 -8.68 30.51
CA GLU A 530 -23.16 -9.58 31.40
C GLU A 530 -24.69 -9.53 31.17
N ILE A 531 -25.35 -10.67 31.40
CA ILE A 531 -26.80 -10.80 31.31
C ILE A 531 -27.43 -10.42 32.66
N GLY A 532 -27.90 -9.18 32.78
CA GLY A 532 -28.71 -8.75 33.91
C GLY A 532 -30.19 -9.01 33.68
N LYS A 533 -31.01 -8.97 34.77
CA LYS A 533 -32.45 -9.28 34.68
C LYS A 533 -33.26 -8.30 33.82
N LYS A 534 -32.87 -7.03 33.75
CA LYS A 534 -33.60 -5.96 33.04
C LYS A 534 -32.74 -5.26 31.95
N SER A 535 -31.44 -5.40 32.03
CA SER A 535 -30.51 -4.78 31.09
C SER A 535 -29.31 -5.69 30.91
N LEU A 536 -28.61 -5.51 29.81
CA LEU A 536 -27.30 -6.08 29.56
C LEU A 536 -26.23 -5.05 29.95
N THR A 537 -25.01 -5.48 30.21
CA THR A 537 -23.85 -4.56 30.28
C THR A 537 -23.11 -4.49 28.95
N VAL A 538 -22.43 -3.40 28.68
CA VAL A 538 -21.57 -3.26 27.50
C VAL A 538 -20.23 -3.96 27.77
N GLY A 539 -19.88 -4.94 26.95
CA GLY A 539 -18.56 -5.55 26.91
C GLY A 539 -17.67 -4.89 25.85
N GLU A 540 -16.49 -5.44 25.64
CA GLU A 540 -15.52 -4.93 24.68
C GLU A 540 -16.10 -4.93 23.24
N PHE A 541 -16.79 -6.00 22.84
CA PHE A 541 -17.45 -6.08 21.52
C PHE A 541 -18.47 -4.93 21.35
N GLY A 542 -19.28 -4.69 22.35
CA GLY A 542 -20.26 -3.59 22.33
C GLY A 542 -19.61 -2.22 22.23
N THR A 543 -18.49 -2.00 22.95
CA THR A 543 -17.72 -0.75 22.87
C THR A 543 -17.17 -0.51 21.46
N TYR A 544 -16.63 -1.53 20.81
CA TYR A 544 -16.14 -1.40 19.44
C TYR A 544 -17.28 -1.16 18.44
N THR A 545 -18.41 -1.82 18.62
CA THR A 545 -19.61 -1.59 17.79
C THR A 545 -20.12 -0.16 17.92
N GLU A 546 -20.14 0.41 19.14
CA GLU A 546 -20.52 1.81 19.39
C GLU A 546 -19.56 2.79 18.70
N GLN A 547 -18.26 2.54 18.72
CA GLN A 547 -17.26 3.36 18.00
C GLN A 547 -17.48 3.37 16.49
N TRP A 548 -17.83 2.22 15.90
CA TRP A 548 -18.22 2.15 14.49
C TRP A 548 -19.49 2.94 14.20
N HIS A 549 -20.50 2.90 15.09
CA HIS A 549 -21.71 3.71 14.95
C HIS A 549 -21.42 5.20 15.01
N ASP A 550 -20.55 5.64 15.91
CA ASP A 550 -20.13 7.04 15.99
C ASP A 550 -19.43 7.48 14.70
N LEU A 551 -18.57 6.62 14.15
CA LEU A 551 -17.90 6.87 12.86
C LEU A 551 -18.90 7.00 11.70
N VAL A 552 -19.91 6.13 11.64
CA VAL A 552 -21.00 6.22 10.65
C VAL A 552 -21.79 7.53 10.79
N VAL A 553 -22.06 7.97 12.03
CA VAL A 553 -22.74 9.26 12.26
C VAL A 553 -21.92 10.44 11.77
N ASP A 554 -20.59 10.42 11.96
CA ASP A 554 -19.71 11.48 11.47
C ASP A 554 -19.56 11.45 9.95
N MET A 555 -19.46 10.28 9.36
CA MET A 555 -19.46 10.04 7.92
C MET A 555 -20.69 10.66 7.24
N GLU A 556 -21.89 10.41 7.77
CA GLU A 556 -23.14 10.99 7.25
C GLU A 556 -23.17 12.54 7.37
N LYS A 557 -22.56 13.12 8.41
CA LYS A 557 -22.44 14.56 8.56
C LYS A 557 -21.52 15.18 7.51
N VAL A 558 -20.48 14.50 7.10
CA VAL A 558 -19.58 14.92 6.01
C VAL A 558 -20.31 14.80 4.68
N LYS A 559 -20.90 13.64 4.40
CA LYS A 559 -21.68 13.36 3.20
C LYS A 559 -22.69 14.44 2.88
N ALA A 560 -23.42 14.91 3.89
CA ALA A 560 -24.44 15.95 3.74
C ALA A 560 -23.92 17.34 3.27
N LYS A 561 -22.58 17.52 3.20
CA LYS A 561 -21.95 18.77 2.78
C LYS A 561 -21.27 18.69 1.41
N LEU A 562 -21.15 17.48 0.86
CA LEU A 562 -20.52 17.26 -0.43
C LEU A 562 -21.40 17.69 -1.58
N ARG A 563 -20.78 18.01 -2.71
CA ARG A 563 -21.47 18.24 -3.97
C ARG A 563 -21.95 16.92 -4.58
N ASP A 564 -22.96 17.00 -5.44
CA ASP A 564 -23.53 15.82 -6.10
C ASP A 564 -22.48 15.07 -6.95
N ASP A 565 -21.54 15.77 -7.57
CA ASP A 565 -20.48 15.19 -8.41
C ASP A 565 -19.38 14.47 -7.60
N GLN A 566 -19.32 14.69 -6.29
CA GLN A 566 -18.38 14.01 -5.38
C GLN A 566 -18.96 12.73 -4.76
N MET A 567 -20.27 12.47 -4.96
CA MET A 567 -20.96 11.40 -4.23
C MET A 567 -20.49 9.99 -4.64
N SER A 568 -20.14 9.78 -5.90
CA SER A 568 -19.61 8.48 -6.37
C SER A 568 -18.26 8.18 -5.72
N ALA A 569 -17.32 9.13 -5.79
CA ALA A 569 -16.01 8.99 -5.15
C ALA A 569 -16.12 8.80 -3.63
N TYR A 570 -16.97 9.59 -2.98
CA TYR A 570 -17.16 9.48 -1.54
C TYR A 570 -17.74 8.13 -1.11
N TYR A 571 -18.70 7.60 -1.88
CA TYR A 571 -19.26 6.27 -1.60
C TYR A 571 -18.18 5.20 -1.69
N GLN A 572 -17.36 5.22 -2.71
CA GLN A 572 -16.30 4.25 -2.95
C GLN A 572 -15.19 4.32 -1.91
N LEU A 573 -14.68 5.52 -1.65
CA LEU A 573 -13.45 5.72 -0.88
C LEU A 573 -13.69 5.87 0.62
N VAL A 574 -14.89 6.26 1.06
CA VAL A 574 -15.18 6.58 2.46
C VAL A 574 -16.42 5.86 3.00
N GLU A 575 -17.56 6.00 2.34
CA GLU A 575 -18.84 5.53 2.88
C GLU A 575 -18.93 4.00 2.90
N TYR A 576 -18.65 3.33 1.77
CA TYR A 576 -18.75 1.88 1.68
C TYR A 576 -17.82 1.16 2.67
N PRO A 577 -16.53 1.48 2.77
CA PRO A 577 -15.65 0.86 3.75
C PRO A 577 -16.16 1.00 5.19
N ILE A 578 -16.56 2.21 5.59
CA ILE A 578 -17.06 2.49 6.95
C ILE A 578 -18.38 1.76 7.21
N ALA A 579 -19.35 1.87 6.30
CA ALA A 579 -20.68 1.30 6.50
C ALA A 579 -20.67 -0.23 6.48
N SER A 580 -19.85 -0.84 5.63
CA SER A 580 -19.71 -2.30 5.51
C SER A 580 -19.00 -2.90 6.71
N MET A 581 -17.90 -2.30 7.17
CA MET A 581 -17.21 -2.75 8.39
C MET A 581 -18.09 -2.58 9.64
N ALA A 582 -18.77 -1.44 9.79
CA ALA A 582 -19.73 -1.24 10.88
C ALA A 582 -20.82 -2.32 10.88
N ASN A 583 -21.30 -2.70 9.70
CA ASN A 583 -22.30 -3.74 9.54
C ASN A 583 -21.82 -5.14 9.93
N ILE A 584 -20.54 -5.47 9.68
CA ILE A 584 -19.93 -6.73 10.16
C ILE A 584 -19.90 -6.79 11.69
N TYR A 585 -19.55 -5.67 12.34
CA TYR A 585 -19.60 -5.59 13.81
C TYR A 585 -21.02 -5.72 14.33
N ASP A 586 -22.01 -5.07 13.70
CA ASP A 586 -23.44 -5.22 14.04
C ASP A 586 -23.89 -6.68 13.94
N LEU A 587 -23.57 -7.35 12.84
CA LEU A 587 -23.93 -8.75 12.60
C LEU A 587 -23.40 -9.67 13.70
N TYR A 588 -22.08 -9.69 13.90
CA TYR A 588 -21.47 -10.66 14.80
C TYR A 588 -21.68 -10.31 16.27
N HIS A 589 -21.80 -9.03 16.64
CA HIS A 589 -22.21 -8.62 17.98
C HIS A 589 -23.64 -9.09 18.29
N ALA A 590 -24.55 -8.96 17.32
CA ALA A 590 -25.91 -9.46 17.48
C ALA A 590 -25.95 -11.00 17.59
N VAL A 591 -25.16 -11.72 16.79
CA VAL A 591 -25.05 -13.19 16.88
C VAL A 591 -24.48 -13.62 18.25
N ALA A 592 -23.47 -12.91 18.77
CA ALA A 592 -22.88 -13.19 20.08
C ALA A 592 -23.91 -13.07 21.22
N TRP A 593 -24.68 -11.98 21.22
CA TRP A 593 -25.76 -11.80 22.19
C TRP A 593 -26.90 -12.82 22.00
N ASN A 594 -27.29 -13.11 20.76
CA ASN A 594 -28.29 -14.10 20.48
C ASN A 594 -27.92 -15.45 21.09
N ARG A 595 -26.71 -15.95 20.83
CA ARG A 595 -26.22 -17.22 21.36
C ARG A 595 -26.20 -17.26 22.90
N ALA A 596 -25.70 -16.21 23.52
CA ALA A 596 -25.60 -16.10 24.98
C ALA A 596 -26.99 -16.08 25.65
N LEU A 597 -27.92 -15.30 25.09
CA LEU A 597 -29.29 -15.18 25.64
C LEU A 597 -30.12 -16.43 25.35
N ALA A 598 -29.99 -17.05 24.16
CA ALA A 598 -30.67 -18.30 23.85
C ALA A 598 -30.23 -19.45 24.77
N LYS A 599 -28.94 -19.54 25.10
CA LYS A 599 -28.43 -20.48 26.09
C LYS A 599 -29.03 -20.27 27.50
N ALA A 600 -29.42 -19.00 27.83
CA ALA A 600 -30.07 -18.64 29.07
C ALA A 600 -31.61 -18.74 29.00
N ASP A 601 -32.20 -19.24 27.89
CA ASP A 601 -33.63 -19.27 27.60
C ASP A 601 -34.32 -17.90 27.79
N ASP A 602 -33.64 -16.83 27.36
CA ASP A 602 -34.09 -15.45 27.50
C ASP A 602 -34.65 -14.92 26.18
N ALA A 603 -35.91 -14.50 26.17
CA ALA A 603 -36.63 -14.06 24.98
C ALA A 603 -35.98 -12.82 24.28
N ARG A 604 -35.05 -12.12 24.94
CA ARG A 604 -34.24 -11.08 24.29
C ARG A 604 -33.35 -11.64 23.18
N ALA A 605 -33.09 -12.96 23.17
CA ALA A 605 -32.39 -13.63 22.07
C ALA A 605 -33.07 -13.37 20.72
N ASN A 606 -34.41 -13.35 20.69
CA ASN A 606 -35.19 -13.14 19.47
C ASN A 606 -34.96 -11.72 18.88
N TYR A 607 -34.77 -10.70 19.73
CA TYR A 607 -34.44 -9.36 19.30
C TYR A 607 -33.07 -9.30 18.55
N PHE A 608 -32.08 -9.99 19.09
CA PHE A 608 -30.76 -10.06 18.48
C PHE A 608 -30.73 -10.94 17.23
N ALA A 609 -31.59 -11.97 17.15
CA ALA A 609 -31.75 -12.70 15.90
C ALA A 609 -32.31 -11.81 14.78
N ASP A 610 -33.31 -10.96 15.10
CA ASP A 610 -33.84 -9.99 14.14
C ASP A 610 -32.78 -8.98 13.67
N LEU A 611 -31.93 -8.50 14.58
CA LEU A 611 -30.80 -7.61 14.23
C LEU A 611 -29.76 -8.28 13.34
N ALA A 612 -29.35 -9.51 13.66
CA ALA A 612 -28.39 -10.26 12.86
C ALA A 612 -28.91 -10.51 11.43
N GLU A 613 -30.18 -10.94 11.30
CA GLU A 613 -30.81 -11.14 9.99
C GLU A 613 -30.92 -9.82 9.19
N ALA A 614 -31.16 -8.70 9.87
CA ALA A 614 -31.20 -7.39 9.24
C ALA A 614 -29.80 -6.93 8.76
N ALA A 615 -28.77 -7.14 9.57
CA ALA A 615 -27.40 -6.81 9.21
C ALA A 615 -26.89 -7.64 8.01
N PHE A 616 -27.21 -8.94 7.99
CA PHE A 616 -26.88 -9.81 6.85
C PHE A 616 -27.51 -9.33 5.54
N LYS A 617 -28.77 -8.87 5.58
CA LYS A 617 -29.44 -8.30 4.40
C LYS A 617 -28.88 -6.93 4.02
N LYS A 618 -28.44 -6.14 4.99
CA LYS A 618 -27.83 -4.82 4.77
C LYS A 618 -26.51 -4.94 4.02
N ASP A 619 -25.73 -5.99 4.30
CA ASP A 619 -24.46 -6.24 3.61
C ASP A 619 -24.65 -6.34 2.10
N ALA A 620 -25.55 -7.22 1.65
CA ALA A 620 -25.89 -7.34 0.25
C ALA A 620 -26.43 -6.03 -0.38
N ALA A 621 -27.13 -5.19 0.41
CA ALA A 621 -27.64 -3.91 -0.09
C ALA A 621 -26.51 -2.88 -0.26
N LEU A 622 -25.50 -2.88 0.59
CA LEU A 622 -24.32 -2.03 0.46
C LEU A 622 -23.51 -2.38 -0.80
N ALA A 623 -23.22 -3.66 -1.01
CA ALA A 623 -22.56 -4.14 -2.22
C ALA A 623 -23.37 -3.80 -3.50
N TYR A 624 -24.69 -4.00 -3.45
CA TYR A 624 -25.56 -3.63 -4.59
C TYR A 624 -25.51 -2.13 -4.91
N ALA A 625 -25.49 -1.27 -3.88
CA ALA A 625 -25.38 0.18 -4.08
C ALA A 625 -24.06 0.56 -4.74
N TYR A 626 -22.95 -0.10 -4.35
CA TYR A 626 -21.66 0.08 -5.00
C TYR A 626 -21.70 -0.32 -6.48
N HIS A 627 -22.28 -1.48 -6.77
CA HIS A 627 -22.40 -2.00 -8.14
C HIS A 627 -23.27 -1.13 -9.05
N ALA A 628 -24.15 -0.32 -8.48
CA ALA A 628 -25.04 0.56 -9.21
C ALA A 628 -24.45 1.96 -9.49
N LEU A 629 -23.27 2.29 -8.93
CA LEU A 629 -22.61 3.58 -9.18
C LEU A 629 -22.32 3.77 -10.66
N GLU A 630 -22.39 5.03 -11.12
CA GLU A 630 -22.08 5.46 -12.49
C GLU A 630 -22.72 4.53 -13.55
N ASP A 631 -24.05 4.32 -13.40
CA ASP A 631 -24.82 3.46 -14.29
C ASP A 631 -24.32 2.01 -14.40
N GLY A 632 -23.70 1.48 -13.33
CA GLY A 632 -23.19 0.11 -13.25
C GLY A 632 -21.73 -0.05 -13.70
N LYS A 633 -20.96 1.02 -13.79
CA LYS A 633 -19.52 0.98 -14.11
C LYS A 633 -18.77 0.00 -13.19
N TRP A 634 -19.16 -0.09 -11.92
CA TRP A 634 -18.45 -0.89 -10.90
C TRP A 634 -19.16 -2.22 -10.56
N ILE A 635 -19.99 -2.72 -11.45
CA ILE A 635 -20.67 -4.01 -11.26
C ILE A 635 -19.63 -5.13 -10.98
N HIS A 636 -19.92 -6.00 -10.03
CA HIS A 636 -19.06 -7.09 -9.52
C HIS A 636 -17.90 -6.66 -8.62
N MET A 637 -17.46 -5.41 -8.62
CA MET A 637 -16.24 -5.01 -7.91
C MET A 637 -16.28 -5.29 -6.40
N MET A 638 -17.47 -5.29 -5.78
CA MET A 638 -17.67 -5.69 -4.37
C MET A 638 -18.42 -7.02 -4.25
N ALA A 639 -18.17 -7.98 -5.14
CA ALA A 639 -18.81 -9.29 -5.15
C ALA A 639 -18.07 -10.34 -4.29
N GLN A 640 -16.95 -9.98 -3.67
CA GLN A 640 -16.19 -10.87 -2.80
C GLN A 640 -17.00 -11.28 -1.58
N PRO A 641 -17.24 -12.58 -1.33
CA PRO A 641 -17.87 -13.05 -0.10
C PRO A 641 -17.05 -12.66 1.14
N ASN A 642 -17.73 -12.14 2.16
CA ASN A 642 -17.10 -11.59 3.35
C ASN A 642 -17.70 -12.09 4.67
N ILE A 643 -18.78 -12.84 4.64
CA ILE A 643 -19.49 -13.38 5.82
C ILE A 643 -19.47 -14.90 5.82
N GLY A 644 -19.11 -15.51 6.95
CA GLY A 644 -19.21 -16.95 7.16
C GLY A 644 -17.91 -17.73 6.96
N TYR A 645 -16.77 -17.08 7.08
CA TYR A 645 -15.45 -17.73 7.05
C TYR A 645 -15.33 -18.80 8.15
N THR A 646 -14.95 -20.01 7.75
CA THR A 646 -14.67 -21.15 8.65
C THR A 646 -13.23 -21.65 8.54
N ASP A 647 -12.61 -21.46 7.39
CA ASP A 647 -11.22 -21.79 7.12
C ASP A 647 -10.55 -20.65 6.31
N TRP A 648 -9.34 -20.87 5.82
CA TRP A 648 -8.57 -19.83 5.14
C TRP A 648 -9.13 -19.45 3.76
N ARG A 649 -9.83 -20.37 3.08
CA ARG A 649 -10.32 -20.16 1.70
C ARG A 649 -11.49 -19.19 1.61
N GLY A 650 -12.24 -19.07 2.70
CA GLY A 650 -13.51 -18.34 2.69
C GLY A 650 -14.67 -19.15 2.09
N PRO A 651 -15.88 -18.64 2.20
CA PRO A 651 -17.07 -19.25 1.61
C PRO A 651 -17.18 -18.92 0.12
N GLU A 652 -17.84 -19.80 -0.66
CA GLU A 652 -18.18 -19.51 -2.06
C GLU A 652 -19.24 -18.39 -2.21
N GLN A 653 -20.02 -18.17 -1.16
CA GLN A 653 -21.01 -17.10 -1.03
C GLN A 653 -21.20 -16.77 0.45
N ASP A 654 -21.72 -15.59 0.76
CA ASP A 654 -22.00 -15.22 2.13
C ASP A 654 -22.95 -16.20 2.82
N VAL A 655 -22.55 -16.60 4.03
CA VAL A 655 -23.28 -17.54 4.86
C VAL A 655 -23.76 -16.86 6.13
N MET A 656 -25.09 -16.74 6.27
CA MET A 656 -25.68 -16.19 7.49
C MET A 656 -25.27 -17.02 8.71
N PRO A 657 -24.66 -16.41 9.73
CA PRO A 657 -24.35 -17.09 10.98
C PRO A 657 -25.61 -17.61 11.66
N GLU A 658 -25.50 -18.81 12.24
CA GLU A 658 -26.63 -19.44 12.91
C GLU A 658 -27.10 -18.62 14.13
N VAL A 659 -28.42 -18.36 14.19
CA VAL A 659 -29.12 -17.72 15.30
C VAL A 659 -30.21 -18.63 15.86
N THR A 660 -30.46 -18.56 17.16
CA THR A 660 -31.44 -19.38 17.86
C THR A 660 -32.58 -18.50 18.35
N ARG A 661 -33.83 -18.94 18.10
CA ARG A 661 -35.02 -18.33 18.65
C ARG A 661 -35.55 -19.15 19.80
N VAL A 662 -35.99 -18.49 20.87
CA VAL A 662 -36.54 -19.12 22.07
C VAL A 662 -38.03 -18.77 22.24
N ASP A 663 -38.74 -19.52 23.08
CA ASP A 663 -40.11 -19.20 23.40
C ASP A 663 -40.24 -17.85 24.13
N GLY A 664 -41.27 -17.10 23.77
CA GLY A 664 -41.54 -15.80 24.38
C GLY A 664 -41.75 -14.67 23.37
N LYS A 665 -42.20 -13.54 23.86
CA LYS A 665 -42.45 -12.38 23.02
C LYS A 665 -41.13 -11.64 22.78
N THR A 666 -40.80 -11.41 21.53
CA THR A 666 -39.69 -10.56 21.16
C THR A 666 -39.83 -9.13 21.71
N PRO A 667 -38.90 -8.61 22.51
CA PRO A 667 -38.98 -7.25 23.00
C PRO A 667 -38.72 -6.25 21.85
N LYS A 668 -39.31 -5.06 21.98
CA LYS A 668 -39.10 -4.00 20.97
C LYS A 668 -37.69 -3.37 21.01
N SER A 669 -37.07 -3.48 22.18
CA SER A 669 -35.69 -2.95 22.40
C SER A 669 -35.06 -3.68 23.58
N VAL A 670 -33.73 -3.71 23.59
CA VAL A 670 -32.94 -4.21 24.71
C VAL A 670 -32.11 -3.04 25.26
N THR A 671 -32.08 -2.91 26.59
CA THR A 671 -31.35 -1.82 27.23
C THR A 671 -29.99 -2.31 27.68
N PHE A 672 -28.96 -1.56 27.33
CA PHE A 672 -27.63 -1.70 27.90
C PHE A 672 -27.44 -0.71 29.04
N LYS A 673 -26.78 -1.13 30.11
CA LYS A 673 -26.57 -0.27 31.29
C LYS A 673 -25.26 -0.63 31.99
N GLY A 674 -24.34 0.31 31.99
CA GLY A 674 -22.99 0.15 32.56
C GLY A 674 -22.08 -0.68 31.62
N ALA A 675 -20.78 -0.56 31.84
CA ALA A 675 -19.76 -1.34 31.18
C ALA A 675 -19.04 -2.24 32.18
N VAL A 676 -18.41 -3.29 31.69
CA VAL A 676 -17.50 -4.14 32.49
C VAL A 676 -16.26 -3.31 32.83
N ALA A 677 -15.94 -3.20 34.11
CA ALA A 677 -14.77 -2.46 34.55
C ALA A 677 -13.48 -3.20 34.10
N PRO A 678 -12.47 -2.49 33.63
CA PRO A 678 -11.18 -3.10 33.31
C PRO A 678 -10.53 -3.69 34.56
N SER A 679 -9.99 -4.90 34.43
CA SER A 679 -9.29 -5.61 35.51
C SER A 679 -7.82 -5.28 35.61
N LYS A 680 -7.29 -4.44 34.69
CA LYS A 680 -5.87 -4.08 34.56
C LYS A 680 -5.70 -2.58 34.41
N ILE A 681 -4.56 -2.04 34.86
CA ILE A 681 -4.13 -0.71 34.44
C ILE A 681 -3.63 -0.83 33.01
N VAL A 682 -4.11 0.05 32.12
CA VAL A 682 -3.66 0.13 30.73
C VAL A 682 -3.07 1.51 30.50
N ILE A 683 -1.89 1.56 29.87
CA ILE A 683 -1.15 2.79 29.55
C ILE A 683 -0.78 2.69 28.06
N ASN A 684 -1.14 3.69 27.26
CA ASN A 684 -0.67 3.73 25.87
C ASN A 684 0.83 4.01 25.83
N ALA A 685 1.51 3.51 24.82
CA ALA A 685 2.96 3.66 24.75
C ALA A 685 3.40 5.13 24.62
N ASP A 686 2.57 5.98 24.05
CA ASP A 686 2.83 7.42 23.91
C ASP A 686 2.48 8.26 25.17
N ASP A 687 1.89 7.64 26.20
CA ASP A 687 1.60 8.26 27.51
C ASP A 687 2.80 8.12 28.49
N TYR A 688 4.02 8.18 27.99
CA TYR A 688 5.23 8.12 28.81
C TYR A 688 5.46 9.39 29.61
N ASP A 689 6.04 9.27 30.81
CA ASP A 689 6.42 10.41 31.66
C ASP A 689 7.79 10.98 31.28
N ARG A 690 8.72 10.13 30.89
CA ARG A 690 10.09 10.49 30.48
C ARG A 690 10.57 9.64 29.31
N MET A 691 11.35 10.26 28.47
CA MET A 691 12.00 9.62 27.33
C MET A 691 13.50 9.96 27.33
N GLU A 692 14.31 8.93 27.19
CA GLU A 692 15.77 9.04 27.05
C GLU A 692 16.19 8.46 25.70
N GLY A 693 17.09 9.16 25.07
CA GLY A 693 17.72 8.79 23.78
C GLY A 693 19.15 9.29 23.75
N ASN A 694 19.78 9.17 22.61
CA ASN A 694 21.10 9.76 22.34
C ASN A 694 21.06 10.57 21.02
N ASP A 695 22.23 11.04 20.57
CA ASP A 695 22.32 11.86 19.34
C ASP A 695 21.93 11.06 18.06
N ASP A 696 22.06 9.73 18.09
CA ASP A 696 21.82 8.86 16.93
C ASP A 696 20.44 8.20 16.96
N LEU A 697 19.87 7.93 18.13
CA LEU A 697 18.63 7.14 18.31
C LEU A 697 17.68 7.79 19.30
N ARG A 698 16.41 7.89 18.91
CA ARG A 698 15.35 8.42 19.79
C ARG A 698 14.04 7.67 19.59
N TRP A 699 13.27 7.55 20.64
CA TRP A 699 11.88 7.15 20.54
C TRP A 699 11.05 8.20 19.81
N SER A 700 10.19 7.78 18.92
CA SER A 700 9.27 8.63 18.18
C SER A 700 7.91 7.95 18.08
N LYS A 701 6.86 8.76 18.00
CA LYS A 701 5.49 8.28 17.84
C LYS A 701 5.19 8.12 16.35
N ILE A 702 4.73 6.94 15.96
CA ILE A 702 4.00 6.78 14.70
C ILE A 702 2.54 7.06 15.02
N ALA A 703 2.07 8.24 14.64
CA ALA A 703 0.68 8.63 14.87
C ALA A 703 -0.26 7.63 14.17
N HIS A 704 -1.34 7.26 14.84
CA HIS A 704 -2.40 6.39 14.32
C HIS A 704 -2.06 4.90 14.14
N LEU A 705 -0.80 4.49 14.21
CA LEU A 705 -0.43 3.07 14.12
C LEU A 705 -1.03 2.25 15.28
N GLY A 706 -1.50 1.06 14.95
CA GLY A 706 -2.04 0.09 15.90
C GLY A 706 -3.55 0.22 16.10
N SER A 707 -4.08 -0.55 17.04
CA SER A 707 -5.52 -0.67 17.29
C SER A 707 -5.99 0.08 18.53
N ALA A 708 -5.09 0.71 19.26
CA ALA A 708 -5.35 1.38 20.55
C ALA A 708 -4.52 2.66 20.70
N GLY A 709 -4.92 3.53 21.64
CA GLY A 709 -4.23 4.81 21.88
C GLY A 709 -4.33 5.76 20.68
N GLU A 710 -3.37 6.68 20.57
CA GLU A 710 -3.26 7.62 19.45
C GLU A 710 -2.09 7.31 18.53
N GLY A 711 -1.40 6.19 18.73
CA GLY A 711 -0.28 5.73 17.95
C GLY A 711 0.57 4.71 18.69
N ALA A 712 1.68 4.33 18.07
CA ALA A 712 2.65 3.43 18.65
C ALA A 712 4.03 4.08 18.72
N MET A 713 4.90 3.58 19.61
CA MET A 713 6.26 4.09 19.78
C MET A 713 7.28 3.19 19.11
N ILE A 714 8.17 3.81 18.34
CA ILE A 714 9.31 3.18 17.69
C ILE A 714 10.58 3.98 17.93
N VAL A 715 11.74 3.38 17.77
CA VAL A 715 13.02 4.13 17.77
C VAL A 715 13.45 4.43 16.34
N VAL A 716 13.76 5.67 16.05
CA VAL A 716 14.25 6.15 14.76
C VAL A 716 15.65 6.77 14.86
N PRO A 717 16.43 6.75 13.76
CA PRO A 717 16.15 6.10 12.48
C PRO A 717 16.10 4.58 12.61
N GLN A 718 15.34 3.94 11.71
CA GLN A 718 15.33 2.48 11.58
C GLN A 718 16.60 1.98 10.87
N GLY A 719 16.80 0.67 10.81
CA GLY A 719 17.98 0.08 10.18
C GLY A 719 19.23 0.02 11.08
N MET A 720 19.15 0.51 12.29
CA MET A 720 20.29 0.67 13.19
C MET A 720 20.61 -0.59 13.99
N PRO A 721 21.87 -0.81 14.39
CA PRO A 721 22.29 -1.98 15.19
C PRO A 721 21.53 -2.09 16.52
N SER A 722 21.53 -3.31 17.08
CA SER A 722 21.04 -3.57 18.43
C SER A 722 21.78 -2.73 19.47
N THR A 723 21.09 -2.39 20.55
CA THR A 723 21.62 -1.63 21.70
C THR A 723 21.56 -2.45 22.98
N THR A 724 22.17 -1.95 24.01
CA THR A 724 22.18 -2.51 25.36
C THR A 724 21.52 -1.55 26.34
N GLN A 725 21.32 -1.99 27.58
CA GLN A 725 20.85 -1.12 28.65
C GLN A 725 21.81 0.07 28.93
N GLU A 726 23.11 -0.11 28.66
CA GLU A 726 24.12 0.93 28.89
C GLU A 726 23.98 2.12 27.91
N ASP A 727 23.39 1.89 26.74
CA ASP A 727 23.11 2.93 25.74
C ASP A 727 21.99 3.88 26.20
N GLY A 728 21.20 3.47 27.19
CA GLY A 728 20.26 4.33 27.91
C GLY A 728 18.96 4.66 27.22
N ILE A 729 18.71 4.12 26.00
CA ILE A 729 17.56 4.49 25.16
C ILE A 729 16.28 3.82 25.69
N ARG A 730 15.39 4.62 26.28
CA ARG A 730 14.22 4.08 26.98
C ARG A 730 13.05 5.05 27.08
N LEU A 731 11.87 4.46 27.33
CA LEU A 731 10.66 5.15 27.82
C LEU A 731 10.44 4.80 29.28
N GLU A 732 9.95 5.74 30.05
CA GLU A 732 9.64 5.56 31.47
C GLU A 732 8.21 5.97 31.78
N TYR A 733 7.50 5.11 32.55
CA TYR A 733 6.10 5.29 32.92
C TYR A 733 5.95 5.23 34.44
N ASP A 734 5.47 6.30 35.05
CA ASP A 734 5.20 6.35 36.48
C ASP A 734 3.82 5.74 36.79
N VAL A 735 3.80 4.72 37.61
CA VAL A 735 2.59 3.95 37.95
C VAL A 735 2.35 3.93 39.43
N ASP A 736 1.07 3.95 39.86
CA ASP A 736 0.66 3.88 41.25
C ASP A 736 0.01 2.51 41.52
N ILE A 737 0.77 1.59 42.13
CA ILE A 737 0.33 0.25 42.51
C ILE A 737 -0.47 0.35 43.82
N LYS A 738 -1.75 0.00 43.76
CA LYS A 738 -2.68 0.17 44.89
C LYS A 738 -2.50 -0.85 46.00
N GLU A 739 -2.12 -2.08 45.63
CA GLU A 739 -1.97 -3.19 46.56
C GLU A 739 -0.62 -3.88 46.31
N ALA A 740 0.09 -4.21 47.40
CA ALA A 740 1.34 -4.93 47.29
C ALA A 740 1.10 -6.39 46.83
N GLY A 741 1.94 -6.89 45.98
CA GLY A 741 1.81 -8.25 45.46
C GLY A 741 2.75 -8.50 44.28
N ASP A 742 2.57 -9.62 43.63
CA ASP A 742 3.30 -9.94 42.41
C ASP A 742 2.59 -9.24 41.23
N LEU A 743 3.36 -8.64 40.35
CA LEU A 743 2.85 -7.96 39.16
C LEU A 743 3.18 -8.74 37.91
N THR A 744 2.22 -8.76 36.97
CA THR A 744 2.48 -9.11 35.59
C THR A 744 2.32 -7.85 34.73
N ILE A 745 3.38 -7.48 34.03
CA ILE A 745 3.36 -6.37 33.07
C ILE A 745 3.37 -6.96 31.65
N GLY A 746 2.31 -6.68 30.88
CA GLY A 746 2.21 -7.00 29.48
C GLY A 746 2.65 -5.83 28.63
N VAL A 747 3.50 -6.08 27.63
CA VAL A 747 3.90 -5.12 26.60
C VAL A 747 3.27 -5.59 25.28
N ARG A 748 2.26 -4.85 24.81
CA ARG A 748 1.64 -5.12 23.52
C ARG A 748 2.44 -4.44 22.43
N MET A 749 2.82 -5.23 21.44
CA MET A 749 3.62 -4.82 20.29
C MET A 749 2.83 -5.04 19.00
N SER A 750 3.01 -4.16 18.01
CA SER A 750 2.63 -4.45 16.63
C SER A 750 3.43 -5.65 16.12
N PRO A 751 2.86 -6.55 15.31
CA PRO A 751 3.59 -7.69 14.79
C PRO A 751 4.78 -7.23 13.93
N THR A 752 5.96 -7.80 14.17
CA THR A 752 7.15 -7.63 13.35
C THR A 752 7.95 -8.93 13.36
N LEU A 753 8.70 -9.18 12.29
CA LEU A 753 9.55 -10.37 12.19
C LEU A 753 11.03 -10.00 12.32
N ASP A 754 11.85 -10.99 12.63
CA ASP A 754 13.30 -10.82 12.64
C ASP A 754 13.87 -10.77 11.22
N THR A 755 13.96 -9.55 10.69
CA THR A 755 14.45 -9.31 9.32
C THR A 755 15.94 -9.59 9.14
N ARG A 756 16.68 -9.82 10.23
CA ARG A 756 18.13 -10.06 10.22
C ARG A 756 18.51 -11.54 10.40
N GLY A 757 17.56 -12.39 10.84
CA GLY A 757 17.83 -13.80 11.15
C GLY A 757 18.66 -13.99 12.42
N THR A 758 18.38 -13.23 13.48
CA THR A 758 19.18 -13.16 14.71
C THR A 758 18.55 -13.83 15.94
N ASP A 759 17.40 -14.43 15.88
CA ASP A 759 16.67 -15.01 16.99
C ASP A 759 15.68 -14.03 17.66
N GLY A 760 14.80 -13.47 16.84
CA GLY A 760 13.69 -12.60 17.23
C GLY A 760 14.06 -11.14 17.48
N ASN A 761 13.05 -10.33 17.77
CA ASN A 761 13.17 -8.90 18.07
C ASN A 761 13.03 -8.67 19.59
N LYS A 762 14.06 -8.13 20.23
CA LYS A 762 14.17 -8.02 21.69
C LYS A 762 13.86 -6.63 22.18
N ILE A 763 13.11 -6.55 23.28
CA ILE A 763 12.89 -5.33 24.05
C ILE A 763 13.20 -5.61 25.52
N GLY A 764 13.75 -4.60 26.22
CA GLY A 764 14.02 -4.71 27.63
C GLY A 764 12.89 -4.10 28.48
N ILE A 765 12.63 -4.69 29.65
CA ILE A 765 11.74 -4.11 30.65
C ILE A 765 12.37 -4.19 32.04
N SER A 766 12.24 -3.11 32.83
CA SER A 766 12.62 -3.13 34.23
C SER A 766 11.63 -2.32 35.06
N LEU A 767 11.57 -2.63 36.37
CA LEU A 767 10.78 -1.89 37.33
C LEU A 767 11.71 -1.16 38.29
N ASP A 768 11.57 0.16 38.42
CA ASP A 768 12.46 1.03 39.18
C ASP A 768 13.94 0.86 38.76
N ASP A 769 14.84 0.63 39.71
CA ASP A 769 16.24 0.31 39.45
C ASP A 769 16.55 -1.20 39.53
N GLY A 770 15.50 -2.01 39.35
CA GLY A 770 15.61 -3.46 39.31
C GLY A 770 16.29 -4.00 38.05
N PRO A 771 16.57 -5.32 38.01
CA PRO A 771 17.26 -5.92 36.88
C PRO A 771 16.42 -5.86 35.60
N LEU A 772 17.13 -5.72 34.46
CA LEU A 772 16.53 -5.82 33.15
C LEU A 772 16.02 -7.23 32.90
N GLN A 773 14.76 -7.35 32.47
CA GLN A 773 14.23 -8.56 31.84
C GLN A 773 14.18 -8.33 30.33
N VAL A 774 14.64 -9.31 29.55
CA VAL A 774 14.59 -9.28 28.08
C VAL A 774 13.36 -10.04 27.63
N LEU A 775 12.51 -9.37 26.89
CA LEU A 775 11.36 -9.95 26.21
C LEU A 775 11.72 -10.13 24.74
N ASN A 776 11.40 -11.29 24.17
CA ASN A 776 11.70 -11.62 22.79
C ASN A 776 10.43 -11.85 21.99
N LEU A 777 10.22 -11.04 20.94
CA LEU A 777 9.19 -11.25 19.95
C LEU A 777 9.77 -12.14 18.85
N ASP A 778 9.52 -13.45 18.98
CA ASP A 778 10.01 -14.46 18.06
C ASP A 778 8.83 -15.12 17.34
N LEU A 779 8.44 -14.49 16.23
CA LEU A 779 7.33 -14.90 15.39
C LEU A 779 7.85 -15.52 14.09
N ILE A 780 7.33 -16.69 13.72
CA ILE A 780 7.69 -17.40 12.49
C ILE A 780 6.42 -17.63 11.67
N PRO A 781 6.34 -17.11 10.43
CA PRO A 781 5.20 -17.36 9.56
C PRO A 781 4.97 -18.85 9.31
N HIS A 782 3.70 -19.24 9.26
CA HIS A 782 3.30 -20.62 9.06
C HIS A 782 2.26 -20.73 7.94
N CYS A 783 2.40 -21.73 7.08
CA CYS A 783 1.39 -22.01 6.08
C CYS A 783 0.68 -23.37 6.28
N CYS A 784 1.38 -24.38 6.73
CA CYS A 784 0.83 -25.76 6.74
C CYS A 784 1.63 -26.71 7.63
N GLY A 785 0.99 -27.84 8.01
CA GLY A 785 1.62 -28.86 8.82
C GLY A 785 1.55 -28.65 10.33
N PRO A 786 2.29 -29.43 11.12
CA PRO A 786 2.41 -29.25 12.58
C PRO A 786 3.15 -27.95 12.91
N GLN A 787 2.60 -27.17 13.81
CA GLN A 787 3.12 -25.85 14.18
C GLN A 787 4.10 -25.92 15.37
N THR A 788 5.16 -25.11 15.31
CA THR A 788 5.94 -24.72 16.47
C THR A 788 5.20 -23.67 17.30
N GLN A 789 5.70 -23.38 18.51
CA GLN A 789 5.09 -22.34 19.34
C GLN A 789 5.20 -20.96 18.67
N GLN A 790 6.33 -20.62 18.03
CA GLN A 790 6.52 -19.36 17.30
C GLN A 790 5.51 -19.18 16.15
N GLN A 791 5.16 -20.29 15.49
CA GLN A 791 4.13 -20.26 14.41
C GLN A 791 2.72 -20.10 14.97
N VAL A 792 2.40 -20.71 16.10
CA VAL A 792 1.12 -20.47 16.82
C VAL A 792 1.03 -19.02 17.31
N ASP A 793 2.13 -18.48 17.79
CA ASP A 793 2.20 -17.09 18.25
C ASP A 793 2.09 -16.10 17.08
N TRP A 794 2.64 -16.44 15.90
CA TRP A 794 2.48 -15.67 14.69
C TRP A 794 1.01 -15.68 14.19
N ASP A 795 0.36 -16.85 14.12
CA ASP A 795 -1.07 -16.95 13.76
C ASP A 795 -1.93 -16.05 14.66
N LYS A 796 -1.61 -16.04 15.95
CA LYS A 796 -2.30 -15.19 16.91
C LYS A 796 -1.98 -13.71 16.71
N ALA A 797 -0.72 -13.37 16.43
CA ALA A 797 -0.27 -12.00 16.22
C ALA A 797 -0.93 -11.37 15.00
N VAL A 798 -1.04 -12.10 13.87
CA VAL A 798 -1.71 -11.61 12.65
C VAL A 798 -3.23 -11.57 12.79
N THR A 799 -3.82 -12.50 13.57
CA THR A 799 -5.25 -12.49 13.88
C THR A 799 -5.66 -11.26 14.70
N ASP A 800 -4.87 -10.94 15.74
CA ASP A 800 -5.16 -9.86 16.70
C ASP A 800 -4.50 -8.53 16.29
N ASN A 801 -3.77 -8.52 15.20
CA ASN A 801 -2.89 -7.43 14.75
C ASN A 801 -2.09 -6.86 15.93
N GLY A 802 -1.41 -7.75 16.65
CA GLY A 802 -0.62 -7.41 17.81
C GLY A 802 -0.33 -8.60 18.71
N PHE A 803 0.79 -8.55 19.41
CA PHE A 803 1.23 -9.60 20.31
C PHE A 803 1.62 -9.01 21.68
N THR A 804 1.27 -9.69 22.76
CA THR A 804 1.61 -9.23 24.12
C THR A 804 2.64 -10.14 24.75
N LEU A 805 3.83 -9.61 24.96
CA LEU A 805 4.87 -10.21 25.77
C LEU A 805 4.65 -9.86 27.24
N THR A 806 5.04 -10.72 28.17
CA THR A 806 4.82 -10.51 29.61
C THR A 806 6.09 -10.64 30.43
N ALA A 807 6.24 -9.74 31.41
CA ALA A 807 7.26 -9.81 32.44
C ALA A 807 6.62 -9.94 33.82
N ALA A 808 7.21 -10.74 34.71
CA ALA A 808 6.76 -10.92 36.08
C ALA A 808 7.70 -10.21 37.06
N PHE A 809 7.13 -9.56 38.08
CA PHE A 809 7.87 -8.88 39.14
C PHE A 809 7.27 -9.29 40.49
N ASP A 810 8.09 -9.99 41.29
CA ASP A 810 7.64 -10.56 42.54
C ASP A 810 7.74 -9.56 43.70
N GLY A 811 6.78 -9.59 44.60
CA GLY A 811 6.80 -8.85 45.87
C GLY A 811 6.86 -7.32 45.73
N VAL A 812 6.23 -6.76 44.72
CA VAL A 812 6.16 -5.30 44.51
C VAL A 812 5.35 -4.63 45.62
N SER A 813 5.90 -3.55 46.17
CA SER A 813 5.20 -2.80 47.22
C SER A 813 4.01 -2.00 46.66
N ALA A 814 3.05 -1.62 47.51
CA ALA A 814 2.09 -0.59 47.15
C ALA A 814 2.80 0.79 47.13
N GLY A 815 2.41 1.65 46.21
CA GLY A 815 2.97 2.99 46.04
C GLY A 815 3.36 3.30 44.61
N LYS A 816 4.21 4.31 44.44
CA LYS A 816 4.71 4.77 43.15
C LYS A 816 5.88 3.92 42.70
N HIS A 817 5.83 3.51 41.45
CA HIS A 817 6.89 2.77 40.77
C HIS A 817 7.10 3.36 39.36
N THR A 818 8.25 3.06 38.76
CA THR A 818 8.55 3.44 37.36
C THR A 818 8.80 2.20 36.54
N VAL A 819 7.99 1.95 35.53
CA VAL A 819 8.22 0.94 34.51
C VAL A 819 9.11 1.55 33.43
N LYS A 820 10.21 0.88 33.07
CA LYS A 820 11.15 1.33 32.05
C LYS A 820 11.14 0.33 30.89
N LEU A 821 10.90 0.82 29.68
CA LEU A 821 11.05 0.06 28.43
C LEU A 821 12.32 0.49 27.73
N TRP A 822 13.21 -0.49 27.43
CA TRP A 822 14.52 -0.27 26.86
C TRP A 822 14.57 -0.78 25.42
N ARG A 823 15.03 0.06 24.47
CA ARG A 823 15.37 -0.43 23.15
C ARG A 823 16.52 -1.44 23.27
N LEU A 824 16.36 -2.59 22.68
CA LEU A 824 17.43 -3.56 22.48
C LEU A 824 17.64 -3.85 21.01
N ASP A 825 16.60 -4.23 20.29
CA ASP A 825 16.66 -4.47 18.86
C ASP A 825 15.91 -3.40 18.07
N ASP A 826 16.21 -3.36 16.79
CA ASP A 826 15.47 -2.62 15.78
C ASP A 826 14.13 -3.31 15.46
N ASN A 827 13.25 -2.64 14.67
CA ASN A 827 11.97 -3.22 14.27
C ASN A 827 11.06 -3.64 15.45
N VAL A 828 11.11 -2.88 16.54
CA VAL A 828 10.27 -3.08 17.73
C VAL A 828 9.30 -1.92 17.87
N ILE A 829 8.01 -2.21 17.85
CA ILE A 829 6.93 -1.22 17.87
C ILE A 829 6.04 -1.50 19.09
N VAL A 830 5.95 -0.56 20.01
CA VAL A 830 5.18 -0.69 21.24
C VAL A 830 3.88 0.09 21.15
N GLU A 831 2.73 -0.57 21.37
CA GLU A 831 1.41 0.05 21.34
C GLU A 831 0.93 0.46 22.75
N LYS A 832 1.07 -0.45 23.72
CA LYS A 832 0.58 -0.21 25.10
C LYS A 832 1.19 -1.17 26.12
N LEU A 833 1.11 -0.74 27.38
CA LEU A 833 1.38 -1.59 28.54
C LEU A 833 0.09 -1.96 29.26
N SER A 834 0.08 -3.12 29.87
CA SER A 834 -0.99 -3.55 30.79
C SER A 834 -0.38 -4.08 32.09
N ILE A 835 -0.88 -3.62 33.24
CA ILE A 835 -0.36 -4.02 34.55
C ILE A 835 -1.50 -4.70 35.34
N ALA A 836 -1.24 -5.94 35.76
CA ALA A 836 -2.14 -6.71 36.59
C ALA A 836 -1.41 -7.12 37.90
N THR A 837 -2.13 -7.03 39.03
CA THR A 837 -1.72 -7.64 40.31
C THR A 837 -2.25 -9.07 40.34
N ASN A 838 -1.37 -10.06 40.62
CA ASN A 838 -1.69 -11.50 40.64
C ASN A 838 -2.25 -11.91 41.99
#